data_ab54a929305bbe89b6ecb7fbdf3c15ef
#
_entry.id   ab54a929305bbe89b6ecb7fbdf3c15ef
#
_cell.length_a   1.000
_cell.length_b   1.000
_cell.length_c   1.000
_cell.angle_alpha   90.00
_cell.angle_beta   90.00
_cell.angle_gamma   90.00
#
_symmetry.space_group_name_H-M   'P 1'
#
loop_
_entity.id
_entity.type
_entity.pdbx_description
1 polymer ?
#
loop_
_entity_poly.entity_id
_entity_poly.type
_entity_poly.pdbx_seq_one_letter_code
_entity_poly.pdbx_strand_id
1 'polypeptide(L)'
;MVDAIAFQARARTIDHLGREQIADCPTAITELWKNAFDAYARNVHLHIMDGDVCTAALVDDGHGMSKSELLSKWLVLGTESKATGASVPESDRNGLPIRRRQGQKGIGRLSAAALGPLMLLLSKRVEAPYVAALIDWRLFENPFLYLSDIKIPIVEFQTKEDFLPLVDELFDSLMGNVWGDSQDLERNVRLEKAWQMFDDMEREEGRPSTRNAIEQVLLKASITDRQLNHWPVWTSQSEHGTAMVVADAAFDLRAQIPSFVDISDAAVAAAATSRLTNTLNNFVDPYSGVFSRPEISTITGEVTHSLNERPVDFSYGATAWEGALNKALVTDNRAFGLINLESLEHIVDGWMDSAGVFRGRIKAFGKWLEESVVIGPESPLKLRSDSRVGAFGLRLATFEMELRNSTHEPAVHANLTKIVKDSAGFFVFRDGLRVLPYGREDNDFFEIERRRGMHAGREYWSIRRLFGRVAISMAENPNLKDKAGREGFIDNKAAKVFRDLVENVLQVTARRFFGSDSIIRKNTIPQLQENYDRLRAEEAQKKLGSLRRKNFRKNLGLFLPEIIKICEELENLADMARKDTLPGDEQGLFSLRAEVEGLRDRQSQLTLGPTPSTLGTLEKSFREFRSAMNRSSELIVQLRNSLSVAIDQIKPRSPNEIAHIELNRNAAYLHARIRKWGAECRQLLAAESQRLGELIEGRNKGYHAVALPLLGDLDAGVLTFSDVLRKLDLYKEEHDRENERMFGSYISTLQSMAQNIDLEGLASFALQENAANRQEIERLNSLAQLGITVEIVSHEIAGLESAISNGLSRLPNEIKDTDAYLTIKHSHDSLSDRLRFLAPLKLSGERVSQWITGIEIANFVGDLLRESLNENSVILESTQAFREFSVFDQFARLVPVFINLVNNSLYWVARSDQHKKIILLDANNERIFVSDNGPGVDPQDVSSLFSLFFTRKLRGGRGVGLYLCRANLAAAGHSIDYVTEKEFQRLPGANFTIKFSGAKYA
;
A
#
# COMPACT_ATOMS: atom_id res chain seq x y z
N MET A 1 -27.33 39.30 -56.79
CA MET A 1 -26.72 39.93 -55.58
C MET A 1 -26.16 38.80 -54.76
N VAL A 2 -24.96 38.92 -54.29
CA VAL A 2 -24.40 37.96 -53.34
C VAL A 2 -24.75 38.47 -51.95
N ASP A 3 -25.53 37.69 -51.20
CA ASP A 3 -25.91 38.09 -49.85
C ASP A 3 -24.73 37.67 -48.92
N ALA A 4 -24.24 38.60 -48.12
CA ALA A 4 -23.21 38.39 -47.11
C ALA A 4 -23.85 38.37 -45.71
N ILE A 5 -23.84 37.21 -45.06
CA ILE A 5 -24.45 37.04 -43.73
C ILE A 5 -23.34 36.68 -42.75
N ALA A 6 -23.32 37.33 -41.60
CA ALA A 6 -22.37 37.03 -40.53
C ALA A 6 -22.75 35.73 -39.80
N PHE A 7 -21.76 34.98 -39.29
CA PHE A 7 -22.01 33.88 -38.41
C PHE A 7 -22.72 34.34 -37.14
N GLN A 8 -23.75 33.59 -36.71
CA GLN A 8 -24.45 33.78 -35.44
C GLN A 8 -24.09 32.67 -34.48
N ALA A 9 -23.82 33.02 -33.24
CA ALA A 9 -23.50 32.06 -32.21
C ALA A 9 -24.69 31.80 -31.28
N ARG A 10 -25.02 30.53 -31.03
CA ARG A 10 -25.96 30.11 -29.97
C ARG A 10 -25.29 30.22 -28.61
N ALA A 11 -26.07 30.44 -27.56
CA ALA A 11 -25.63 30.51 -26.17
C ALA A 11 -24.79 29.30 -25.76
N ARG A 12 -25.21 28.10 -26.15
CA ARG A 12 -24.53 26.82 -25.87
C ARG A 12 -23.08 26.76 -26.37
N THR A 13 -22.68 27.63 -27.28
CA THR A 13 -21.26 27.73 -27.70
C THR A 13 -20.34 28.08 -26.53
N ILE A 14 -20.80 28.85 -25.55
CA ILE A 14 -20.04 29.22 -24.34
C ILE A 14 -19.87 28.00 -23.42
N ASP A 15 -20.94 27.23 -23.24
CA ASP A 15 -20.90 26.03 -22.43
C ASP A 15 -19.94 24.97 -23.01
N HIS A 16 -20.00 24.71 -24.32
CA HIS A 16 -19.06 23.84 -25.03
C HIS A 16 -17.60 24.31 -24.97
N LEU A 17 -17.34 25.62 -25.01
CA LEU A 17 -15.97 26.15 -24.90
C LEU A 17 -15.46 26.23 -23.45
N GLY A 18 -16.36 26.28 -22.49
CA GLY A 18 -16.06 26.37 -21.05
C GLY A 18 -16.14 25.01 -20.34
N ARG A 19 -17.29 24.70 -19.79
CA ARG A 19 -17.53 23.57 -18.89
C ARG A 19 -17.22 22.20 -19.53
N GLU A 20 -17.67 21.98 -20.77
CA GLU A 20 -17.48 20.68 -21.45
C GLU A 20 -16.01 20.39 -21.84
N GLN A 21 -15.16 21.42 -21.93
CA GLN A 21 -13.74 21.20 -22.24
C GLN A 21 -12.85 20.98 -21.04
N ILE A 22 -13.36 21.09 -19.82
CA ILE A 22 -12.58 20.95 -18.60
C ILE A 22 -12.88 19.60 -17.98
N ALA A 23 -11.83 18.84 -17.71
CA ALA A 23 -11.96 17.48 -17.24
C ALA A 23 -12.68 17.34 -15.89
N ASP A 24 -12.36 18.21 -14.92
CA ASP A 24 -12.92 18.20 -13.57
C ASP A 24 -12.80 19.57 -12.87
N CYS A 25 -13.55 19.74 -11.77
CA CYS A 25 -13.52 20.95 -10.96
C CYS A 25 -12.12 21.29 -10.40
N PRO A 26 -11.31 20.33 -9.86
CA PRO A 26 -9.94 20.63 -9.45
C PRO A 26 -9.04 21.16 -10.58
N THR A 27 -9.21 20.67 -11.80
CA THR A 27 -8.48 21.18 -12.98
C THR A 27 -8.89 22.62 -13.30
N ALA A 28 -10.19 22.95 -13.17
CA ALA A 28 -10.69 24.31 -13.33
C ALA A 28 -10.03 25.28 -12.36
N ILE A 29 -9.90 24.91 -11.09
CA ILE A 29 -9.22 25.72 -10.06
C ILE A 29 -7.78 26.01 -10.46
N THR A 30 -7.04 25.01 -10.95
CA THR A 30 -5.65 25.24 -11.39
C THR A 30 -5.55 26.20 -12.57
N GLU A 31 -6.52 26.21 -13.48
CA GLU A 31 -6.55 27.16 -14.59
C GLU A 31 -6.85 28.59 -14.09
N LEU A 32 -7.73 28.73 -13.11
CA LEU A 32 -7.97 30.04 -12.49
C LEU A 32 -6.76 30.53 -11.69
N TRP A 33 -6.05 29.65 -11.00
CA TRP A 33 -4.77 29.97 -10.35
C TRP A 33 -3.69 30.40 -11.34
N LYS A 34 -3.63 29.76 -12.53
CA LYS A 34 -2.75 30.22 -13.63
C LYS A 34 -3.16 31.62 -14.16
N ASN A 35 -4.45 31.93 -14.20
CA ASN A 35 -4.91 33.25 -14.56
C ASN A 35 -4.47 34.30 -13.52
N ALA A 36 -4.55 33.98 -12.21
CA ALA A 36 -4.02 34.84 -11.15
C ALA A 36 -2.50 35.03 -11.28
N PHE A 37 -1.76 33.95 -11.58
CA PHE A 37 -0.33 34.01 -11.86
C PHE A 37 0.00 34.92 -13.06
N ASP A 38 -0.76 34.79 -14.16
CA ASP A 38 -0.62 35.62 -15.38
C ASP A 38 -0.97 37.10 -15.09
N ALA A 39 -1.84 37.34 -14.09
CA ALA A 39 -2.18 38.69 -13.59
C ALA A 39 -1.17 39.22 -12.55
N TYR A 40 -0.03 38.57 -12.38
CA TYR A 40 1.01 38.96 -11.44
C TYR A 40 0.56 38.96 -9.95
N ALA A 41 -0.40 38.12 -9.58
CA ALA A 41 -0.71 37.92 -8.19
C ALA A 41 0.48 37.30 -7.44
N ARG A 42 0.66 37.67 -6.16
CA ARG A 42 1.54 36.98 -5.24
C ARG A 42 0.82 35.88 -4.51
N ASN A 43 -0.46 36.09 -4.26
CA ASN A 43 -1.30 35.17 -3.48
C ASN A 43 -2.59 34.86 -4.23
N VAL A 44 -2.98 33.59 -4.23
CA VAL A 44 -4.30 33.15 -4.66
C VAL A 44 -4.84 32.15 -3.65
N HIS A 45 -6.10 32.29 -3.25
CA HIS A 45 -6.71 31.41 -2.27
C HIS A 45 -8.14 31.04 -2.66
N LEU A 46 -8.50 29.78 -2.43
CA LEU A 46 -9.86 29.28 -2.56
C LEU A 46 -10.46 29.06 -1.17
N HIS A 47 -11.55 29.75 -0.86
CA HIS A 47 -12.33 29.57 0.36
C HIS A 47 -13.66 28.88 0.01
N ILE A 48 -13.93 27.74 0.64
CA ILE A 48 -15.18 27.00 0.49
C ILE A 48 -15.95 27.18 1.78
N MET A 49 -17.20 27.61 1.72
CA MET A 49 -17.97 28.03 2.89
C MET A 49 -19.35 27.38 2.92
N ASP A 50 -19.79 27.05 4.14
CA ASP A 50 -21.15 26.62 4.41
C ASP A 50 -22.15 27.78 4.33
N GLY A 51 -23.43 27.48 4.26
CA GLY A 51 -24.56 28.41 4.19
C GLY A 51 -25.82 27.67 3.74
N ASP A 52 -26.86 28.38 3.34
CA ASP A 52 -28.07 27.77 2.76
C ASP A 52 -27.74 27.04 1.44
N VAL A 53 -26.76 27.54 0.72
CA VAL A 53 -26.07 26.87 -0.38
C VAL A 53 -24.56 26.96 -0.16
N CYS A 54 -23.83 25.93 -0.58
CA CYS A 54 -22.37 25.95 -0.49
C CYS A 54 -21.82 27.04 -1.41
N THR A 55 -20.97 27.92 -0.89
CA THR A 55 -20.31 28.98 -1.66
C THR A 55 -18.80 28.72 -1.73
N ALA A 56 -18.18 29.15 -2.84
CA ALA A 56 -16.74 29.14 -3.00
C ALA A 56 -16.25 30.50 -3.46
N ALA A 57 -15.26 31.06 -2.76
CA ALA A 57 -14.63 32.32 -3.10
C ALA A 57 -13.17 32.10 -3.50
N LEU A 58 -12.85 32.32 -4.77
CA LEU A 58 -11.47 32.32 -5.25
C LEU A 58 -11.01 33.76 -5.33
N VAL A 59 -10.00 34.11 -4.57
CA VAL A 59 -9.50 35.48 -4.41
C VAL A 59 -8.02 35.59 -4.75
N ASP A 60 -7.61 36.65 -5.40
CA ASP A 60 -6.23 36.97 -5.72
C ASP A 60 -5.90 38.45 -5.49
N ASP A 61 -4.59 38.75 -5.42
CA ASP A 61 -4.03 40.07 -5.32
C ASP A 61 -3.32 40.53 -6.64
N GLY A 62 -3.76 39.98 -7.78
CA GLY A 62 -3.24 40.40 -9.12
C GLY A 62 -3.62 41.84 -9.49
N HIS A 63 -3.16 42.27 -10.65
CA HIS A 63 -3.36 43.67 -11.06
C HIS A 63 -4.84 44.09 -11.24
N GLY A 64 -5.79 43.14 -11.20
CA GLY A 64 -7.20 43.41 -11.38
C GLY A 64 -7.58 43.94 -12.77
N MET A 65 -8.85 44.35 -12.91
CA MET A 65 -9.41 44.85 -14.15
C MET A 65 -10.27 46.08 -13.89
N SER A 66 -10.19 47.06 -14.80
CA SER A 66 -11.20 48.12 -14.92
C SER A 66 -12.42 47.62 -15.69
N LYS A 67 -13.53 48.37 -15.67
CA LYS A 67 -14.74 48.05 -16.48
C LYS A 67 -14.41 47.92 -17.95
N SER A 68 -13.61 48.84 -18.50
CA SER A 68 -13.22 48.80 -19.91
C SER A 68 -12.43 47.54 -20.26
N GLU A 69 -11.56 47.06 -19.35
CA GLU A 69 -10.83 45.82 -19.53
C GLU A 69 -11.71 44.56 -19.34
N LEU A 70 -12.68 44.60 -18.41
CA LEU A 70 -13.68 43.57 -18.27
C LEU A 70 -14.47 43.41 -19.58
N LEU A 71 -14.97 44.52 -20.16
CA LEU A 71 -15.74 44.50 -21.39
C LEU A 71 -14.92 44.10 -22.62
N SER A 72 -13.70 44.64 -22.78
CA SER A 72 -12.88 44.42 -23.98
C SER A 72 -12.01 43.16 -23.93
N LYS A 73 -11.67 42.66 -22.73
CA LYS A 73 -10.75 41.54 -22.58
C LYS A 73 -11.42 40.32 -21.95
N TRP A 74 -12.21 40.47 -20.86
CA TRP A 74 -12.75 39.33 -20.13
C TRP A 74 -14.04 38.77 -20.77
N LEU A 75 -14.94 39.62 -21.25
CA LEU A 75 -16.20 39.19 -21.90
C LEU A 75 -16.03 38.85 -23.39
N VAL A 76 -14.90 39.17 -24.02
CA VAL A 76 -14.66 38.85 -25.43
C VAL A 76 -13.88 37.53 -25.58
N LEU A 77 -14.47 36.59 -26.28
CA LEU A 77 -13.81 35.28 -26.56
C LEU A 77 -12.80 35.43 -27.71
N GLY A 78 -11.65 34.76 -27.58
CA GLY A 78 -10.64 34.77 -28.64
C GLY A 78 -9.85 36.08 -28.76
N THR A 79 -9.64 36.79 -27.67
CA THR A 79 -8.94 38.06 -27.67
C THR A 79 -7.49 37.96 -28.17
N GLU A 80 -7.06 38.90 -29.00
CA GLU A 80 -5.70 39.07 -29.53
C GLU A 80 -4.65 39.38 -28.41
N SER A 81 -5.10 39.85 -27.25
CA SER A 81 -4.24 40.28 -26.14
C SER A 81 -3.24 39.19 -25.64
N LYS A 82 -3.50 37.91 -25.96
CA LYS A 82 -2.61 36.78 -25.64
C LYS A 82 -1.72 36.33 -26.81
N ALA A 83 -2.03 36.79 -28.05
CA ALA A 83 -1.30 36.43 -29.27
C ALA A 83 -0.12 37.37 -29.59
N THR A 84 -0.18 38.62 -29.15
CA THR A 84 0.75 39.70 -29.58
C THR A 84 2.07 39.73 -28.80
N GLY A 85 2.32 38.84 -27.85
CA GLY A 85 3.60 38.81 -27.12
C GLY A 85 3.94 40.07 -26.30
N ALA A 86 3.01 41.02 -26.17
CA ALA A 86 3.22 42.25 -25.43
C ALA A 86 3.54 41.96 -23.96
N SER A 87 4.69 42.47 -23.48
CA SER A 87 5.05 42.37 -22.06
C SER A 87 4.08 43.20 -21.22
N VAL A 88 3.67 42.66 -20.08
CA VAL A 88 2.88 43.42 -19.10
C VAL A 88 3.68 44.60 -18.61
N PRO A 89 3.09 45.82 -18.54
CA PRO A 89 3.79 47.00 -18.03
C PRO A 89 4.37 46.78 -16.64
N GLU A 90 5.43 47.47 -16.32
CA GLU A 90 6.09 47.30 -15.01
C GLU A 90 5.17 47.68 -13.84
N SER A 91 4.32 48.66 -14.01
CA SER A 91 3.28 49.10 -13.06
C SER A 91 2.32 47.97 -12.70
N ASP A 92 2.08 47.02 -13.60
CA ASP A 92 1.11 45.92 -13.43
C ASP A 92 1.77 44.63 -12.95
N ARG A 93 3.09 44.62 -12.72
CA ARG A 93 3.85 43.42 -12.31
C ARG A 93 3.89 43.19 -10.82
N ASN A 94 3.28 44.03 -10.01
CA ASN A 94 3.29 43.94 -8.55
C ASN A 94 4.73 43.80 -7.95
N GLY A 95 5.70 44.47 -8.57
CA GLY A 95 7.13 44.35 -8.17
C GLY A 95 7.78 43.02 -8.50
N LEU A 96 7.14 42.16 -9.26
CA LEU A 96 7.62 40.85 -9.63
C LEU A 96 8.45 40.86 -10.92
N PRO A 97 9.40 39.93 -11.09
CA PRO A 97 10.12 39.75 -12.35
C PRO A 97 9.14 39.35 -13.47
N ILE A 98 9.60 39.51 -14.72
CA ILE A 98 8.77 39.14 -15.89
C ILE A 98 8.38 37.66 -15.80
N ARG A 99 7.08 37.41 -15.69
CA ARG A 99 6.46 36.08 -15.75
C ARG A 99 6.09 35.73 -17.18
N ARG A 100 6.35 34.47 -17.57
CA ARG A 100 5.87 33.98 -18.87
C ARG A 100 4.42 33.57 -18.75
N ARG A 101 3.60 34.03 -19.65
CA ARG A 101 2.15 33.73 -19.67
C ARG A 101 1.92 32.24 -19.85
N GLN A 102 1.09 31.67 -19.01
CA GLN A 102 0.70 30.26 -19.03
C GLN A 102 -0.54 30.01 -19.91
N GLY A 103 -1.45 30.99 -19.97
CA GLY A 103 -2.69 30.88 -20.74
C GLY A 103 -2.51 31.27 -22.19
N GLN A 104 -2.67 30.35 -23.16
CA GLN A 104 -2.49 30.60 -24.59
C GLN A 104 -3.79 30.83 -25.36
N LYS A 105 -4.92 30.24 -24.92
CA LYS A 105 -6.14 30.12 -25.73
C LYS A 105 -7.23 31.16 -25.43
N GLY A 106 -7.11 31.94 -24.36
CA GLY A 106 -8.09 32.98 -24.01
C GLY A 106 -9.45 32.46 -23.51
N ILE A 107 -9.62 31.17 -23.29
CA ILE A 107 -10.85 30.52 -22.82
C ILE A 107 -10.76 30.02 -21.36
N GLY A 108 -9.59 30.02 -20.75
CA GLY A 108 -9.39 29.49 -19.38
C GLY A 108 -10.21 30.20 -18.29
N ARG A 109 -10.72 31.43 -18.54
CA ARG A 109 -11.64 32.12 -17.63
C ARG A 109 -13.03 31.46 -17.56
N LEU A 110 -13.44 30.73 -18.60
CA LEU A 110 -14.70 29.99 -18.61
C LEU A 110 -14.64 28.75 -17.69
N SER A 111 -13.45 28.40 -17.20
CA SER A 111 -13.28 27.35 -16.21
C SER A 111 -14.06 27.59 -14.92
N ALA A 112 -14.38 28.86 -14.61
CA ALA A 112 -15.19 29.21 -13.46
C ALA A 112 -16.57 28.52 -13.48
N ALA A 113 -17.12 28.22 -14.65
CA ALA A 113 -18.38 27.48 -14.82
C ALA A 113 -18.34 26.06 -14.21
N ALA A 114 -17.17 25.45 -14.11
CA ALA A 114 -17.02 24.13 -13.50
C ALA A 114 -17.00 24.17 -11.95
N LEU A 115 -16.88 25.36 -11.34
CA LEU A 115 -16.91 25.52 -9.88
C LEU A 115 -18.35 25.57 -9.35
N GLY A 116 -19.28 26.05 -10.16
CA GLY A 116 -20.70 26.15 -9.84
C GLY A 116 -21.45 27.10 -10.80
N PRO A 117 -22.78 27.07 -10.76
CA PRO A 117 -23.60 27.74 -11.79
C PRO A 117 -23.66 29.26 -11.67
N LEU A 118 -23.79 29.81 -10.46
CA LEU A 118 -23.91 31.26 -10.26
C LEU A 118 -22.59 31.84 -9.78
N MET A 119 -22.04 32.80 -10.53
CA MET A 119 -20.77 33.44 -10.23
C MET A 119 -20.89 34.96 -10.18
N LEU A 120 -20.44 35.55 -9.07
CA LEU A 120 -20.15 36.97 -8.94
C LEU A 120 -18.65 37.20 -9.14
N LEU A 121 -18.30 37.97 -10.16
CA LEU A 121 -16.92 38.39 -10.40
C LEU A 121 -16.78 39.82 -9.89
N LEU A 122 -15.84 40.04 -8.95
CA LEU A 122 -15.43 41.40 -8.54
C LEU A 122 -13.97 41.62 -8.94
N SER A 123 -13.66 42.84 -9.37
CA SER A 123 -12.28 43.20 -9.64
C SER A 123 -12.00 44.65 -9.25
N LYS A 124 -10.79 44.92 -8.86
CA LYS A 124 -10.30 46.25 -8.49
C LYS A 124 -8.92 46.44 -9.11
N ARG A 125 -8.77 47.48 -9.86
CA ARG A 125 -7.48 47.93 -10.39
C ARG A 125 -7.02 49.19 -9.65
N VAL A 126 -5.74 49.41 -9.55
CA VAL A 126 -5.17 50.65 -8.95
C VAL A 126 -5.81 51.88 -9.63
N GLU A 127 -6.22 52.89 -8.83
CA GLU A 127 -6.83 54.14 -9.25
C GLU A 127 -8.16 53.98 -10.04
N ALA A 128 -8.74 52.78 -10.18
CA ALA A 128 -10.02 52.59 -10.82
C ALA A 128 -11.13 52.27 -9.79
N PRO A 129 -12.42 52.48 -10.09
CA PRO A 129 -13.51 51.97 -9.28
C PRO A 129 -13.49 50.44 -9.17
N TYR A 130 -14.19 49.90 -8.20
CA TYR A 130 -14.56 48.48 -8.20
C TYR A 130 -15.50 48.21 -9.38
N VAL A 131 -15.38 47.02 -9.92
CA VAL A 131 -16.33 46.52 -10.92
C VAL A 131 -16.85 45.14 -10.47
N ALA A 132 -18.16 44.98 -10.60
CA ALA A 132 -18.80 43.69 -10.37
C ALA A 132 -19.60 43.22 -11.58
N ALA A 133 -19.58 41.92 -11.87
CA ALA A 133 -20.39 41.25 -12.89
C ALA A 133 -20.99 40.00 -12.35
N LEU A 134 -22.28 39.74 -12.63
CA LEU A 134 -22.98 38.53 -12.18
C LEU A 134 -23.32 37.65 -13.38
N ILE A 135 -23.00 36.41 -13.33
CA ILE A 135 -23.16 35.44 -14.43
C ILE A 135 -23.77 34.15 -13.87
N ASP A 136 -24.85 33.70 -14.49
CA ASP A 136 -25.33 32.33 -14.30
C ASP A 136 -25.01 31.50 -15.54
N TRP A 137 -24.15 30.52 -15.38
CA TRP A 137 -23.66 29.70 -16.49
C TRP A 137 -24.75 28.82 -17.12
N ARG A 138 -25.83 28.52 -16.38
CA ARG A 138 -26.98 27.74 -16.88
C ARG A 138 -27.76 28.46 -17.97
N LEU A 139 -27.68 29.79 -18.04
CA LEU A 139 -28.24 30.55 -19.16
C LEU A 139 -27.70 30.10 -20.50
N PHE A 140 -26.44 29.63 -20.51
CA PHE A 140 -25.76 29.18 -21.73
C PHE A 140 -26.05 27.70 -22.04
N GLU A 141 -26.75 26.95 -21.19
CA GLU A 141 -27.17 25.56 -21.46
C GLU A 141 -28.35 25.53 -22.45
N ASN A 142 -29.15 26.59 -22.53
CA ASN A 142 -30.31 26.68 -23.41
C ASN A 142 -29.89 26.78 -24.90
N PRO A 143 -30.14 25.73 -25.72
CA PRO A 143 -29.68 25.67 -27.10
C PRO A 143 -30.49 26.57 -28.04
N PHE A 144 -31.64 27.07 -27.56
CA PHE A 144 -32.56 27.89 -28.35
C PHE A 144 -32.26 29.39 -28.25
N LEU A 145 -31.46 29.83 -27.25
CA LEU A 145 -31.01 31.21 -27.08
C LEU A 145 -29.84 31.53 -28.02
N TYR A 146 -29.85 32.73 -28.55
CA TYR A 146 -28.67 33.30 -29.14
C TYR A 146 -27.78 33.93 -28.07
N LEU A 147 -26.47 33.92 -28.30
CA LEU A 147 -25.53 34.53 -27.38
C LEU A 147 -25.82 36.04 -27.14
N SER A 148 -26.31 36.73 -28.17
CA SER A 148 -26.73 38.13 -28.10
C SER A 148 -27.98 38.40 -27.25
N ASP A 149 -28.79 37.37 -26.95
CA ASP A 149 -29.98 37.46 -26.10
C ASP A 149 -29.64 37.45 -24.61
N ILE A 150 -28.42 37.01 -24.25
CA ILE A 150 -27.98 36.97 -22.85
C ILE A 150 -27.21 38.24 -22.50
N LYS A 151 -27.74 39.01 -21.55
CA LYS A 151 -27.10 40.22 -21.03
C LYS A 151 -26.46 39.93 -19.66
N ILE A 152 -25.19 40.25 -19.52
CA ILE A 152 -24.48 40.12 -18.25
C ILE A 152 -24.58 41.44 -17.48
N PRO A 153 -25.21 41.45 -16.28
CA PRO A 153 -25.28 42.68 -15.48
C PRO A 153 -23.90 43.05 -14.93
N ILE A 154 -23.55 44.34 -15.05
CA ILE A 154 -22.26 44.88 -14.61
C ILE A 154 -22.50 46.21 -13.91
N VAL A 155 -21.86 46.40 -12.77
CA VAL A 155 -21.92 47.62 -11.98
C VAL A 155 -20.54 48.10 -11.57
N GLU A 156 -20.36 49.42 -11.46
CA GLU A 156 -19.19 50.07 -10.87
C GLU A 156 -19.59 50.75 -9.55
N PHE A 157 -18.71 50.70 -8.56
CA PHE A 157 -18.90 51.32 -7.27
C PHE A 157 -17.58 51.83 -6.69
N GLN A 158 -17.62 52.79 -5.76
CA GLN A 158 -16.41 53.43 -5.24
C GLN A 158 -15.92 52.78 -3.92
N THR A 159 -16.83 52.45 -3.05
CA THR A 159 -16.55 51.88 -1.73
C THR A 159 -17.24 50.54 -1.54
N LYS A 160 -16.76 49.72 -0.64
CA LYS A 160 -17.36 48.41 -0.35
C LYS A 160 -18.77 48.55 0.25
N GLU A 161 -19.05 49.65 0.93
CA GLU A 161 -20.35 49.96 1.52
C GLU A 161 -21.43 50.16 0.46
N ASP A 162 -21.02 50.64 -0.72
CA ASP A 162 -21.94 50.86 -1.85
C ASP A 162 -22.39 49.55 -2.51
N PHE A 163 -21.62 48.45 -2.29
CA PHE A 163 -21.81 47.21 -3.05
C PHE A 163 -23.04 46.42 -2.64
N LEU A 164 -23.23 46.17 -1.32
CA LEU A 164 -24.31 45.30 -0.87
C LEU A 164 -25.71 45.68 -1.36
N PRO A 165 -26.07 47.00 -1.41
CA PRO A 165 -27.34 47.44 -2.02
C PRO A 165 -27.43 47.15 -3.53
N LEU A 166 -26.28 47.08 -4.24
CA LEU A 166 -26.26 46.84 -5.69
C LEU A 166 -26.37 45.35 -6.06
N VAL A 167 -26.23 44.45 -5.06
CA VAL A 167 -26.35 42.99 -5.27
C VAL A 167 -27.75 42.64 -5.73
N ASP A 168 -28.78 43.21 -5.11
CA ASP A 168 -30.18 42.95 -5.46
C ASP A 168 -30.48 43.47 -6.92
N GLU A 169 -29.94 44.64 -7.30
CA GLU A 169 -30.06 45.16 -8.67
C GLU A 169 -29.37 44.24 -9.71
N LEU A 170 -28.22 43.61 -9.33
CA LEU A 170 -27.56 42.64 -10.18
C LEU A 170 -28.40 41.38 -10.36
N PHE A 171 -29.02 40.88 -9.28
CA PHE A 171 -29.93 39.74 -9.35
C PHE A 171 -31.15 40.02 -10.21
N ASP A 172 -31.81 41.14 -10.01
CA ASP A 172 -32.98 41.54 -10.81
C ASP A 172 -32.60 41.66 -12.31
N SER A 173 -31.47 42.29 -12.61
CA SER A 173 -30.99 42.41 -13.98
C SER A 173 -30.61 41.04 -14.60
N LEU A 174 -30.07 40.10 -13.80
CA LEU A 174 -29.78 38.73 -14.25
C LEU A 174 -31.07 38.00 -14.59
N MET A 175 -32.10 38.12 -13.74
CA MET A 175 -33.44 37.52 -13.96
C MET A 175 -34.11 38.04 -15.23
N GLY A 176 -33.75 39.22 -15.72
CA GLY A 176 -34.15 39.71 -17.02
C GLY A 176 -33.72 38.84 -18.21
N ASN A 177 -32.78 37.88 -18.03
CA ASN A 177 -32.47 36.85 -19.03
C ASN A 177 -33.42 35.66 -19.00
N VAL A 178 -34.18 35.51 -17.94
CA VAL A 178 -35.14 34.41 -17.72
C VAL A 178 -36.57 34.86 -17.98
N TRP A 179 -36.97 36.03 -17.45
CA TRP A 179 -38.31 36.56 -17.50
C TRP A 179 -38.50 37.76 -18.45
N GLY A 180 -37.42 38.25 -19.04
CA GLY A 180 -37.45 39.46 -19.83
C GLY A 180 -37.23 40.74 -19.04
N ASP A 181 -37.02 41.84 -19.71
CA ASP A 181 -36.89 43.17 -19.13
C ASP A 181 -37.89 44.14 -19.79
N SER A 182 -38.21 45.25 -19.11
CA SER A 182 -39.20 46.23 -19.58
C SER A 182 -38.75 47.07 -20.80
N GLN A 183 -37.48 46.95 -21.22
CA GLN A 183 -36.88 47.85 -22.21
C GLN A 183 -36.76 47.24 -23.60
N ASP A 184 -36.80 45.91 -23.77
CA ASP A 184 -36.58 45.23 -25.05
C ASP A 184 -37.63 44.12 -25.29
N LEU A 185 -38.80 44.56 -25.79
CA LEU A 185 -39.94 43.70 -26.04
C LEU A 185 -39.66 42.61 -27.10
N GLU A 186 -38.86 42.89 -28.10
CA GLU A 186 -38.54 41.92 -29.15
C GLU A 186 -37.64 40.80 -28.59
N ARG A 187 -36.69 41.16 -27.74
CA ARG A 187 -35.89 40.20 -27.02
C ARG A 187 -36.74 39.35 -26.09
N ASN A 188 -37.68 39.95 -25.37
CA ASN A 188 -38.56 39.22 -24.44
C ASN A 188 -39.37 38.12 -25.14
N VAL A 189 -39.89 38.39 -26.33
CA VAL A 189 -40.61 37.38 -27.13
C VAL A 189 -39.68 36.21 -27.52
N ARG A 190 -38.42 36.53 -27.91
CA ARG A 190 -37.44 35.48 -28.21
C ARG A 190 -37.05 34.69 -26.98
N LEU A 191 -36.85 35.34 -25.83
CA LEU A 191 -36.55 34.70 -24.56
C LEU A 191 -37.65 33.73 -24.14
N GLU A 192 -38.90 34.23 -24.10
CA GLU A 192 -40.02 33.40 -23.67
C GLU A 192 -40.17 32.15 -24.55
N LYS A 193 -40.07 32.30 -25.87
CA LYS A 193 -40.14 31.18 -26.79
C LYS A 193 -38.99 30.20 -26.58
N ALA A 194 -37.78 30.68 -26.39
CA ALA A 194 -36.60 29.87 -26.20
C ALA A 194 -36.65 29.09 -24.88
N TRP A 195 -37.14 29.72 -23.79
CA TRP A 195 -37.29 29.03 -22.50
C TRP A 195 -38.45 28.02 -22.54
N GLN A 196 -39.57 28.29 -23.19
CA GLN A 196 -40.64 27.31 -23.35
C GLN A 196 -40.16 26.06 -24.08
N MET A 197 -39.45 26.26 -25.20
CA MET A 197 -38.88 25.13 -25.96
C MET A 197 -37.86 24.31 -25.13
N PHE A 198 -37.11 24.97 -24.26
CA PHE A 198 -36.13 24.33 -23.41
C PHE A 198 -36.80 23.56 -22.27
N ASP A 199 -37.78 24.15 -21.58
CA ASP A 199 -38.60 23.51 -20.57
C ASP A 199 -39.33 22.27 -21.12
N ASP A 200 -39.84 22.32 -22.36
CA ASP A 200 -40.47 21.16 -23.01
C ASP A 200 -39.47 20.05 -23.31
N MET A 201 -38.29 20.40 -23.82
CA MET A 201 -37.21 19.44 -24.05
C MET A 201 -36.75 18.76 -22.76
N GLU A 202 -36.54 19.53 -21.69
CA GLU A 202 -36.15 19.00 -20.38
C GLU A 202 -37.23 18.06 -19.79
N ARG A 203 -38.48 18.40 -20.00
CA ARG A 203 -39.62 17.56 -19.57
C ARG A 203 -39.68 16.25 -20.35
N GLU A 204 -39.44 16.28 -21.66
CA GLU A 204 -39.37 15.09 -22.51
C GLU A 204 -38.19 14.18 -22.11
N GLU A 205 -37.06 14.77 -21.73
CA GLU A 205 -35.90 14.05 -21.28
C GLU A 205 -35.94 13.63 -19.78
N GLY A 206 -36.99 13.98 -19.05
CA GLY A 206 -37.15 13.70 -17.62
C GLY A 206 -36.17 14.46 -16.74
N ARG A 207 -35.65 15.59 -17.19
CA ARG A 207 -34.74 16.45 -16.43
C ARG A 207 -35.49 17.55 -15.68
N PRO A 208 -34.95 18.00 -14.51
CA PRO A 208 -35.53 19.18 -13.82
C PRO A 208 -35.37 20.43 -14.66
N SER A 209 -36.32 21.37 -14.55
CA SER A 209 -36.27 22.62 -15.26
C SER A 209 -35.09 23.50 -14.81
N THR A 210 -34.20 23.82 -15.75
CA THR A 210 -33.06 24.73 -15.55
C THR A 210 -33.55 26.12 -15.18
N ARG A 211 -34.68 26.61 -15.77
CA ARG A 211 -35.30 27.89 -15.42
C ARG A 211 -35.63 27.98 -13.94
N ASN A 212 -36.30 26.95 -13.39
CA ASN A 212 -36.61 26.89 -11.97
C ASN A 212 -35.35 26.75 -11.10
N ALA A 213 -34.34 26.00 -11.55
CA ALA A 213 -33.08 25.84 -10.82
C ALA A 213 -32.31 27.15 -10.70
N ILE A 214 -32.32 28.00 -11.74
CA ILE A 214 -31.74 29.35 -11.67
C ILE A 214 -32.44 30.18 -10.60
N GLU A 215 -33.77 30.23 -10.62
CA GLU A 215 -34.59 30.97 -9.67
C GLU A 215 -34.36 30.52 -8.22
N GLN A 216 -34.34 29.19 -7.98
CA GLN A 216 -34.14 28.63 -6.66
C GLN A 216 -32.77 28.97 -6.09
N VAL A 217 -31.72 28.98 -6.90
CA VAL A 217 -30.37 29.32 -6.44
C VAL A 217 -30.29 30.81 -6.10
N LEU A 218 -30.86 31.68 -6.93
CA LEU A 218 -30.89 33.11 -6.66
C LEU A 218 -31.64 33.49 -5.39
N LEU A 219 -32.75 32.78 -5.09
CA LEU A 219 -33.51 32.98 -3.84
C LEU A 219 -32.75 32.53 -2.58
N LYS A 220 -31.84 31.54 -2.70
CA LYS A 220 -31.08 30.99 -1.58
C LYS A 220 -29.66 31.52 -1.47
N ALA A 221 -29.10 32.00 -2.56
CA ALA A 221 -27.73 32.50 -2.57
C ALA A 221 -27.66 33.85 -1.86
N SER A 222 -27.08 33.91 -0.69
CA SER A 222 -26.77 35.15 0.00
C SER A 222 -25.29 35.50 -0.17
N ILE A 223 -25.00 36.58 -0.88
CA ILE A 223 -23.65 37.13 -0.99
C ILE A 223 -23.50 38.22 0.06
N THR A 224 -22.61 38.01 0.99
CA THR A 224 -22.39 38.86 2.17
C THR A 224 -20.90 39.18 2.29
N ASP A 225 -20.55 40.03 3.23
CA ASP A 225 -19.15 40.29 3.60
C ASP A 225 -18.38 39.02 3.98
N ARG A 226 -19.05 37.96 4.43
CA ARG A 226 -18.38 36.71 4.82
C ARG A 226 -17.54 36.13 3.68
N GLN A 227 -18.05 36.09 2.45
CA GLN A 227 -17.35 35.59 1.27
C GLN A 227 -16.22 36.51 0.85
N LEU A 228 -16.37 37.83 1.03
CA LEU A 228 -15.44 38.84 0.56
C LEU A 228 -14.37 39.22 1.59
N ASN A 229 -14.59 38.99 2.89
CA ASN A 229 -13.63 39.34 3.94
C ASN A 229 -12.30 38.56 3.86
N HIS A 230 -12.22 37.55 3.00
CA HIS A 230 -10.99 36.83 2.71
C HIS A 230 -10.23 37.42 1.50
N TRP A 231 -10.82 38.35 0.79
CA TRP A 231 -10.18 39.03 -0.36
C TRP A 231 -9.31 40.18 0.17
N PRO A 232 -7.99 40.22 -0.13
CA PRO A 232 -7.09 41.24 0.37
C PRO A 232 -7.51 42.70 0.04
N VAL A 233 -8.15 42.88 -1.09
CA VAL A 233 -8.67 44.19 -1.49
C VAL A 233 -9.84 44.64 -0.62
N TRP A 234 -10.74 43.71 -0.24
CA TRP A 234 -11.88 44.01 0.60
C TRP A 234 -11.49 44.36 2.05
N THR A 235 -10.38 43.81 2.48
CA THR A 235 -9.79 44.08 3.83
C THR A 235 -8.73 45.20 3.79
N SER A 236 -8.57 45.90 2.68
CA SER A 236 -7.59 47.00 2.48
C SER A 236 -6.12 46.54 2.67
N GLN A 237 -5.85 45.25 2.46
CA GLN A 237 -4.48 44.68 2.48
C GLN A 237 -3.83 44.78 1.09
N SER A 238 -4.60 44.97 0.05
CA SER A 238 -4.17 45.20 -1.33
C SER A 238 -4.99 46.32 -2.00
N GLU A 239 -4.39 47.05 -2.92
CA GLU A 239 -5.09 48.10 -3.72
C GLU A 239 -5.72 47.53 -4.99
N HIS A 240 -5.40 46.31 -5.36
CA HIS A 240 -5.84 45.65 -6.59
C HIS A 240 -5.99 44.14 -6.39
N GLY A 241 -6.81 43.50 -7.21
CA GLY A 241 -7.04 42.08 -7.18
C GLY A 241 -8.37 41.67 -7.82
N THR A 242 -8.65 40.40 -7.83
CA THR A 242 -9.90 39.80 -8.31
C THR A 242 -10.48 38.84 -7.32
N ALA A 243 -11.80 38.82 -7.17
CA ALA A 243 -12.55 37.82 -6.40
C ALA A 243 -13.63 37.21 -7.30
N MET A 244 -13.70 35.88 -7.30
CA MET A 244 -14.79 35.12 -7.93
C MET A 244 -15.54 34.39 -6.85
N VAL A 245 -16.76 34.80 -6.56
CA VAL A 245 -17.65 34.13 -5.59
C VAL A 245 -18.66 33.31 -6.37
N VAL A 246 -18.65 32.02 -6.14
CA VAL A 246 -19.52 31.02 -6.77
C VAL A 246 -20.53 30.51 -5.74
N ALA A 247 -21.81 30.53 -6.08
CA ALA A 247 -22.87 29.95 -5.28
C ALA A 247 -23.37 28.63 -5.91
N ASP A 248 -23.88 27.74 -5.08
CA ASP A 248 -24.23 26.37 -5.42
C ASP A 248 -23.01 25.60 -5.97
N ALA A 249 -21.94 25.64 -5.20
CA ALA A 249 -20.65 25.08 -5.57
C ALA A 249 -20.76 23.61 -6.01
N ALA A 250 -19.94 23.22 -7.00
CA ALA A 250 -19.88 21.85 -7.52
C ALA A 250 -19.60 20.81 -6.44
N PHE A 251 -19.99 19.56 -6.70
CA PHE A 251 -19.88 18.45 -5.73
C PHE A 251 -18.46 18.32 -5.15
N ASP A 252 -17.40 18.43 -5.95
CA ASP A 252 -16.02 18.34 -5.48
C ASP A 252 -15.69 19.40 -4.40
N LEU A 253 -16.31 20.56 -4.44
CA LEU A 253 -16.16 21.62 -3.44
C LEU A 253 -17.11 21.38 -2.26
N ARG A 254 -18.38 21.09 -2.51
CA ARG A 254 -19.37 20.76 -1.47
C ARG A 254 -18.94 19.62 -0.57
N ALA A 255 -18.31 18.60 -1.15
CA ALA A 255 -17.79 17.44 -0.44
C ALA A 255 -16.71 17.77 0.60
N GLN A 256 -16.18 18.99 0.61
CA GLN A 256 -15.18 19.42 1.60
C GLN A 256 -15.82 19.90 2.91
N ILE A 257 -17.15 20.11 2.93
CA ILE A 257 -17.92 20.57 4.09
C ILE A 257 -18.83 19.46 4.56
N PRO A 258 -18.60 18.89 5.76
CA PRO A 258 -19.35 17.75 6.28
C PRO A 258 -20.88 17.95 6.27
N SER A 259 -21.38 19.15 6.54
CA SER A 259 -22.83 19.44 6.58
C SER A 259 -23.54 19.31 5.22
N PHE A 260 -22.80 19.25 4.12
CA PHE A 260 -23.35 19.03 2.77
C PHE A 260 -23.18 17.60 2.25
N VAL A 261 -22.66 16.68 3.08
CA VAL A 261 -22.38 15.30 2.69
C VAL A 261 -23.30 14.35 3.43
N ASP A 262 -24.18 13.67 2.70
CA ASP A 262 -24.97 12.60 3.26
C ASP A 262 -24.09 11.39 3.65
N ILE A 263 -24.50 10.66 4.68
CA ILE A 263 -23.76 9.48 5.17
C ILE A 263 -23.59 8.42 4.07
N SER A 264 -24.59 8.29 3.18
CA SER A 264 -24.52 7.39 2.01
C SER A 264 -23.39 7.76 1.04
N ASP A 265 -23.02 9.04 0.97
CA ASP A 265 -22.07 9.58 0.00
C ASP A 265 -20.66 9.79 0.57
N ALA A 266 -20.44 9.40 1.83
CA ALA A 266 -19.17 9.61 2.53
C ALA A 266 -17.95 9.04 1.77
N ALA A 267 -18.08 7.88 1.13
CA ALA A 267 -17.01 7.29 0.31
C ALA A 267 -16.73 8.11 -0.96
N VAL A 268 -17.77 8.62 -1.60
CA VAL A 268 -17.66 9.46 -2.81
C VAL A 268 -17.06 10.81 -2.44
N ALA A 269 -17.46 11.39 -1.31
CA ALA A 269 -16.90 12.63 -0.78
C ALA A 269 -15.42 12.49 -0.40
N ALA A 270 -15.02 11.38 0.21
CA ALA A 270 -13.62 11.09 0.51
C ALA A 270 -12.78 10.98 -0.77
N ALA A 271 -13.30 10.32 -1.81
CA ALA A 271 -12.65 10.25 -3.12
C ALA A 271 -12.54 11.62 -3.79
N ALA A 272 -13.58 12.48 -3.69
CA ALA A 272 -13.55 13.85 -4.19
C ALA A 272 -12.52 14.70 -3.44
N THR A 273 -12.41 14.56 -2.12
CA THR A 273 -11.40 15.24 -1.30
C THR A 273 -9.99 14.82 -1.71
N SER A 274 -9.76 13.51 -1.88
CA SER A 274 -8.46 13.01 -2.32
C SER A 274 -8.10 13.53 -3.72
N ARG A 275 -9.05 13.53 -4.67
CA ARG A 275 -8.84 14.06 -6.02
C ARG A 275 -8.53 15.56 -6.00
N LEU A 276 -9.26 16.35 -5.21
CA LEU A 276 -9.04 17.79 -5.06
C LEU A 276 -7.63 18.06 -4.52
N THR A 277 -7.27 17.46 -3.39
CA THR A 277 -5.97 17.70 -2.76
C THR A 277 -4.82 17.22 -3.62
N ASN A 278 -4.91 16.03 -4.23
CA ASN A 278 -3.87 15.50 -5.13
C ASN A 278 -3.67 16.34 -6.39
N THR A 279 -4.74 16.98 -6.89
CA THR A 279 -4.65 17.86 -8.07
C THR A 279 -4.07 19.21 -7.71
N LEU A 280 -4.47 19.81 -6.60
CA LEU A 280 -4.06 21.14 -6.19
C LEU A 280 -2.70 21.18 -5.48
N ASN A 281 -2.32 20.10 -4.80
CA ASN A 281 -1.02 20.01 -4.17
C ASN A 281 0.12 20.11 -5.20
N ASN A 282 1.24 20.69 -4.78
CA ASN A 282 2.40 20.90 -5.65
C ASN A 282 2.06 21.70 -6.93
N PHE A 283 1.18 22.67 -6.86
CA PHE A 283 0.84 23.53 -8.00
C PHE A 283 2.05 24.35 -8.45
N VAL A 284 2.84 24.87 -7.51
CA VAL A 284 4.16 25.47 -7.74
C VAL A 284 5.24 24.42 -7.47
N ASP A 285 6.29 24.42 -8.27
CA ASP A 285 7.40 23.48 -8.18
C ASP A 285 8.11 23.53 -6.82
N PRO A 286 7.93 22.50 -5.95
CA PRO A 286 8.53 22.45 -4.63
C PRO A 286 10.01 22.08 -4.66
N TYR A 287 10.50 21.60 -5.80
CA TYR A 287 11.86 21.11 -5.98
C TYR A 287 12.75 22.08 -6.77
N SER A 288 12.27 23.29 -7.03
CA SER A 288 13.06 24.35 -7.65
C SER A 288 14.18 24.84 -6.73
N GLY A 289 15.28 25.29 -7.31
CA GLY A 289 16.46 25.75 -6.56
C GLY A 289 17.68 24.86 -6.74
N VAL A 290 18.76 25.18 -6.03
CA VAL A 290 20.04 24.48 -6.07
C VAL A 290 20.27 23.78 -4.72
N PHE A 291 20.77 22.55 -4.74
CA PHE A 291 21.18 21.84 -3.53
C PHE A 291 22.29 22.58 -2.78
N SER A 292 22.23 22.55 -1.44
CA SER A 292 22.99 23.40 -0.54
C SER A 292 24.52 23.16 -0.49
N ARG A 293 25.06 22.14 -1.18
CA ARG A 293 26.48 21.78 -1.11
C ARG A 293 27.34 22.52 -2.14
N PRO A 294 28.29 23.35 -1.69
CA PRO A 294 29.15 24.15 -2.59
C PRO A 294 30.07 23.31 -3.50
N GLU A 295 30.51 22.13 -3.06
CA GLU A 295 31.42 21.24 -3.82
C GLU A 295 30.79 20.71 -5.12
N ILE A 296 29.49 20.84 -5.25
CA ILE A 296 28.70 20.30 -6.35
C ILE A 296 28.33 21.39 -7.37
N SER A 297 28.45 22.66 -6.97
CA SER A 297 28.12 23.80 -7.84
C SER A 297 29.13 24.01 -8.98
N THR A 298 30.33 23.51 -8.85
CA THR A 298 31.38 23.60 -9.90
C THR A 298 31.15 22.68 -11.08
N ILE A 299 30.50 21.51 -10.85
CA ILE A 299 30.17 20.55 -11.92
C ILE A 299 28.86 20.94 -12.63
N THR A 300 27.94 21.55 -11.91
CA THR A 300 26.61 21.97 -12.40
C THR A 300 26.52 23.45 -12.75
N GLY A 301 27.56 24.23 -12.52
CA GLY A 301 27.57 25.67 -12.71
C GLY A 301 27.12 26.15 -14.11
N GLU A 302 27.51 25.43 -15.15
CA GLU A 302 27.02 25.69 -16.53
C GLU A 302 25.57 25.25 -16.77
N VAL A 303 25.11 24.25 -16.03
CA VAL A 303 23.81 23.58 -16.22
C VAL A 303 22.67 24.32 -15.54
N THR A 304 22.91 24.79 -14.31
CA THR A 304 21.89 25.52 -13.54
C THR A 304 21.65 26.94 -14.05
N HIS A 305 22.65 27.54 -14.68
CA HIS A 305 22.51 28.89 -15.23
C HIS A 305 21.63 28.96 -16.49
N SER A 306 21.49 27.88 -17.25
CA SER A 306 20.69 27.89 -18.49
C SER A 306 19.18 27.79 -18.23
N LEU A 307 18.73 27.13 -17.14
CA LEU A 307 17.31 26.90 -16.86
C LEU A 307 16.66 27.91 -15.91
N ASN A 308 17.44 28.82 -15.32
CA ASN A 308 16.95 29.89 -14.43
C ASN A 308 16.00 29.33 -13.32
N GLU A 309 16.40 28.26 -12.65
CA GLU A 309 15.60 27.50 -11.67
C GLU A 309 15.37 28.28 -10.36
N ARG A 310 14.91 29.53 -10.47
CA ARG A 310 14.52 30.29 -9.28
C ARG A 310 13.16 29.82 -8.81
N PRO A 311 12.95 29.68 -7.50
CA PRO A 311 11.63 29.49 -6.95
C PRO A 311 10.70 30.62 -7.44
N VAL A 312 9.48 30.23 -7.82
CA VAL A 312 8.47 31.20 -8.24
C VAL A 312 7.89 31.84 -6.98
N ASP A 313 7.85 33.18 -6.95
CA ASP A 313 7.18 33.95 -5.90
C ASP A 313 5.66 33.96 -6.15
N PHE A 314 4.98 32.88 -5.73
CA PHE A 314 3.54 32.71 -5.87
C PHE A 314 3.04 31.74 -4.79
N SER A 315 2.18 32.24 -3.91
CA SER A 315 1.53 31.51 -2.85
C SER A 315 0.12 31.11 -3.24
N TYR A 316 -0.29 29.89 -2.87
CA TYR A 316 -1.59 29.35 -3.21
C TYR A 316 -2.16 28.54 -2.05
N GLY A 317 -3.49 28.45 -1.98
CA GLY A 317 -4.11 27.64 -0.94
C GLY A 317 -5.60 27.38 -1.15
N ALA A 318 -6.13 26.42 -0.39
CA ALA A 318 -7.55 26.15 -0.31
C ALA A 318 -7.95 25.83 1.13
N THR A 319 -9.06 26.44 1.60
CA THR A 319 -9.56 26.28 2.96
C THR A 319 -11.08 26.08 2.93
N ALA A 320 -11.56 25.09 3.66
CA ALA A 320 -12.97 24.87 3.92
C ALA A 320 -13.37 25.49 5.27
N TRP A 321 -14.54 26.13 5.31
CA TRP A 321 -15.09 26.82 6.47
C TRP A 321 -16.44 26.24 6.83
N GLU A 322 -16.62 25.83 8.08
CA GLU A 322 -17.89 25.41 8.62
C GLU A 322 -18.19 26.26 9.88
N GLY A 323 -19.07 27.24 9.73
CA GLY A 323 -19.24 28.29 10.72
C GLY A 323 -17.96 29.10 10.97
N ALA A 324 -17.45 29.04 12.20
CA ALA A 324 -16.19 29.66 12.61
C ALA A 324 -14.97 28.70 12.49
N LEU A 325 -15.23 27.42 12.24
CA LEU A 325 -14.17 26.41 12.10
C LEU A 325 -13.62 26.44 10.69
N ASN A 326 -12.31 26.27 10.57
CA ASN A 326 -11.66 26.15 9.29
C ASN A 326 -10.78 24.92 9.22
N LYS A 327 -10.66 24.40 8.01
CA LYS A 327 -9.79 23.28 7.66
C LYS A 327 -8.98 23.65 6.43
N ALA A 328 -7.68 23.81 6.58
CA ALA A 328 -6.80 23.95 5.43
C ALA A 328 -6.80 22.63 4.64
N LEU A 329 -7.17 22.70 3.36
CA LEU A 329 -7.18 21.56 2.43
C LEU A 329 -5.87 21.49 1.66
N VAL A 330 -5.38 22.64 1.23
CA VAL A 330 -4.16 22.81 0.45
C VAL A 330 -3.42 24.04 0.96
N THR A 331 -2.13 23.90 1.19
CA THR A 331 -1.26 25.04 1.57
C THR A 331 -0.01 25.00 0.71
N ASP A 332 0.57 26.16 0.45
CA ASP A 332 1.88 26.29 -0.20
C ASP A 332 3.03 25.92 0.74
N ASN A 333 2.72 25.67 2.02
CA ASN A 333 3.71 25.23 3.02
C ASN A 333 4.15 23.80 2.64
N ARG A 334 5.27 23.74 1.94
CA ARG A 334 5.83 22.56 1.29
C ARG A 334 6.21 21.53 2.35
N ALA A 335 5.31 20.62 2.65
CA ALA A 335 5.58 19.51 3.57
C ALA A 335 6.79 18.69 3.12
N PHE A 336 7.05 18.62 1.79
CA PHE A 336 8.18 17.94 1.20
C PHE A 336 8.78 18.77 0.05
N GLY A 337 9.79 19.55 0.34
CA GLY A 337 10.48 20.41 -0.63
C GLY A 337 11.90 19.97 -0.95
N LEU A 338 12.67 20.86 -1.58
CA LEU A 338 14.04 20.59 -2.02
C LEU A 338 14.96 20.08 -0.90
N ILE A 339 14.87 20.65 0.30
CA ILE A 339 15.71 20.26 1.46
C ILE A 339 15.43 18.82 1.88
N ASN A 340 14.15 18.43 1.90
CA ASN A 340 13.75 17.08 2.23
C ASN A 340 14.20 16.09 1.15
N LEU A 341 14.10 16.49 -0.12
CA LEU A 341 14.53 15.69 -1.25
C LEU A 341 16.04 15.43 -1.20
N GLU A 342 16.84 16.43 -0.82
CA GLU A 342 18.30 16.30 -0.66
C GLU A 342 18.68 15.27 0.42
N SER A 343 17.85 15.09 1.44
CA SER A 343 18.07 14.12 2.51
C SER A 343 17.86 12.67 2.08
N LEU A 344 17.20 12.41 0.96
CA LEU A 344 16.90 11.05 0.49
C LEU A 344 18.16 10.29 0.05
N GLU A 345 18.09 8.97 0.07
CA GLU A 345 19.21 8.06 -0.20
C GLU A 345 19.61 8.00 -1.67
N HIS A 346 18.63 8.12 -2.55
CA HIS A 346 18.80 7.97 -3.99
C HIS A 346 18.29 9.21 -4.70
N ILE A 347 19.17 9.88 -5.42
CA ILE A 347 18.86 11.10 -6.15
C ILE A 347 19.49 11.04 -7.55
N VAL A 348 18.72 11.46 -8.54
CA VAL A 348 19.18 11.81 -9.89
C VAL A 348 18.92 13.30 -10.06
N ASP A 349 19.94 14.10 -10.26
CA ASP A 349 19.82 15.55 -10.45
C ASP A 349 20.63 15.99 -11.65
N GLY A 350 19.95 16.59 -12.62
CA GLY A 350 20.60 17.02 -13.82
C GLY A 350 19.64 17.61 -14.84
N TRP A 351 20.08 17.70 -16.07
CA TRP A 351 19.32 18.27 -17.16
C TRP A 351 19.57 17.56 -18.48
N MET A 352 18.61 17.63 -19.35
CA MET A 352 18.64 17.18 -20.73
C MET A 352 18.99 18.36 -21.64
N ASP A 353 19.97 18.23 -22.51
CA ASP A 353 20.27 19.23 -23.51
C ASP A 353 19.38 19.08 -24.77
N SER A 354 19.47 20.02 -25.68
CA SER A 354 18.69 20.01 -26.92
C SER A 354 19.10 18.89 -27.91
N ALA A 355 20.22 18.21 -27.67
CA ALA A 355 20.64 17.03 -28.42
C ALA A 355 20.12 15.74 -27.80
N GLY A 356 19.39 15.81 -26.72
CA GLY A 356 18.84 14.67 -25.99
C GLY A 356 19.86 13.94 -25.12
N VAL A 357 20.94 14.63 -24.72
CA VAL A 357 21.95 14.08 -23.81
C VAL A 357 21.68 14.59 -22.40
N PHE A 358 21.43 13.67 -21.49
CA PHE A 358 21.32 13.98 -20.07
C PHE A 358 22.71 14.11 -19.45
N ARG A 359 22.90 15.17 -18.68
CA ARG A 359 24.10 15.43 -17.86
C ARG A 359 23.65 15.70 -16.44
N GLY A 360 24.22 14.97 -15.51
CA GLY A 360 23.79 15.09 -14.12
C GLY A 360 24.68 14.33 -13.17
N ARG A 361 24.25 14.26 -11.93
CA ARG A 361 24.91 13.57 -10.82
C ARG A 361 23.94 12.63 -10.14
N ILE A 362 24.48 11.63 -9.51
CA ILE A 362 23.74 10.56 -8.87
C ILE A 362 24.16 10.48 -7.40
N LYS A 363 23.16 10.40 -6.52
CA LYS A 363 23.34 9.97 -5.14
C LYS A 363 22.77 8.56 -5.01
N ALA A 364 23.58 7.62 -4.54
CA ALA A 364 23.17 6.25 -4.33
C ALA A 364 23.53 5.82 -2.91
N PHE A 365 22.58 5.24 -2.20
CA PHE A 365 22.73 4.82 -0.79
C PHE A 365 23.34 5.92 0.11
N GLY A 366 22.80 7.14 -0.01
CA GLY A 366 23.22 8.30 0.79
C GLY A 366 24.52 8.95 0.35
N LYS A 367 25.25 8.43 -0.62
CA LYS A 367 26.54 8.95 -1.10
C LYS A 367 26.42 9.48 -2.53
N TRP A 368 26.90 10.71 -2.75
CA TRP A 368 27.06 11.25 -4.10
C TRP A 368 28.21 10.55 -4.81
N LEU A 369 28.00 10.20 -6.08
CA LEU A 369 29.07 9.71 -6.94
C LEU A 369 30.05 10.87 -7.26
N GLU A 370 31.32 10.58 -7.35
CA GLU A 370 32.37 11.57 -7.62
C GLU A 370 32.30 12.10 -9.05
N GLU A 371 31.93 11.24 -10.02
CA GLU A 371 31.84 11.59 -11.41
C GLU A 371 30.44 12.01 -11.82
N SER A 372 30.35 13.01 -12.72
CA SER A 372 29.09 13.34 -13.40
C SER A 372 28.69 12.23 -14.37
N VAL A 373 27.39 11.97 -14.43
CA VAL A 373 26.83 10.93 -15.30
C VAL A 373 26.30 11.55 -16.59
N VAL A 374 26.71 10.99 -17.72
CA VAL A 374 26.25 11.37 -19.06
C VAL A 374 25.46 10.20 -19.65
N ILE A 375 24.23 10.47 -20.10
CA ILE A 375 23.34 9.48 -20.72
C ILE A 375 22.90 10.05 -22.06
N GLY A 376 23.36 9.43 -23.15
CA GLY A 376 22.90 9.76 -24.50
C GLY A 376 21.54 9.12 -24.83
N PRO A 377 20.84 9.61 -25.86
CA PRO A 377 19.64 8.97 -26.36
C PRO A 377 19.94 7.56 -26.89
N GLU A 378 18.99 6.64 -26.76
CA GLU A 378 19.13 5.24 -27.19
C GLU A 378 19.44 5.13 -28.69
N SER A 379 18.92 6.06 -29.48
CA SER A 379 19.22 6.19 -30.92
C SER A 379 19.37 7.67 -31.28
N PRO A 380 20.18 8.01 -32.31
CA PRO A 380 20.40 9.37 -32.71
C PRO A 380 19.08 10.07 -33.07
N LEU A 381 18.83 11.21 -32.47
CA LEU A 381 17.59 11.96 -32.66
C LEU A 381 17.61 12.62 -34.06
N LYS A 382 16.69 12.21 -34.94
CA LYS A 382 16.39 12.91 -36.19
C LYS A 382 15.42 14.06 -35.94
N LEU A 383 15.91 15.17 -35.36
CA LEU A 383 15.08 16.30 -34.97
C LEU A 383 14.65 17.12 -36.19
N ARG A 384 13.36 17.01 -36.54
CA ARG A 384 12.67 17.99 -37.39
C ARG A 384 12.14 19.14 -36.52
N SER A 385 11.78 20.25 -37.11
CA SER A 385 11.25 21.41 -36.39
C SER A 385 10.02 21.06 -35.52
N ASP A 386 9.18 20.12 -35.98
CA ASP A 386 7.95 19.64 -35.32
C ASP A 386 8.17 18.63 -34.19
N SER A 387 9.31 17.96 -34.19
CA SER A 387 9.68 16.94 -33.19
C SER A 387 10.77 17.40 -32.23
N ARG A 388 11.24 18.64 -32.39
CA ARG A 388 12.31 19.18 -31.54
C ARG A 388 11.82 19.38 -30.11
N VAL A 389 12.57 18.80 -29.17
CA VAL A 389 12.50 19.04 -27.74
C VAL A 389 13.73 19.86 -27.36
N GLY A 390 13.54 20.93 -26.62
CA GLY A 390 14.61 21.76 -26.09
C GLY A 390 15.15 21.22 -24.77
N ALA A 391 15.99 21.99 -24.13
CA ALA A 391 16.54 21.64 -22.83
C ALA A 391 15.47 21.60 -21.74
N PHE A 392 15.66 20.68 -20.76
CA PHE A 392 14.78 20.59 -19.59
C PHE A 392 15.51 19.99 -18.38
N GLY A 393 15.10 20.39 -17.17
CA GLY A 393 15.65 19.87 -15.93
C GLY A 393 14.97 18.55 -15.54
N LEU A 394 15.74 17.63 -14.95
CA LEU A 394 15.24 16.37 -14.42
C LEU A 394 15.79 16.15 -13.01
N ARG A 395 14.89 15.93 -12.05
CA ARG A 395 15.23 15.68 -10.65
C ARG A 395 14.34 14.59 -10.12
N LEU A 396 14.95 13.53 -9.62
CA LEU A 396 14.29 12.33 -9.11
C LEU A 396 14.92 11.96 -7.78
N ALA A 397 14.12 11.56 -6.81
CA ALA A 397 14.65 11.02 -5.57
C ALA A 397 13.71 9.95 -5.00
N THR A 398 14.29 9.01 -4.27
CA THR A 398 13.58 7.96 -3.55
C THR A 398 14.43 7.41 -2.41
N PHE A 399 13.89 6.46 -1.65
CA PHE A 399 14.60 5.73 -0.62
C PHE A 399 14.20 4.26 -0.62
N GLU A 400 14.97 3.42 0.07
CA GLU A 400 14.67 1.99 0.21
C GLU A 400 13.48 1.79 1.16
N MET A 401 12.44 1.08 0.70
CA MET A 401 11.23 0.84 1.51
C MET A 401 11.46 -0.13 2.66
N GLU A 402 12.39 -1.05 2.51
CA GLU A 402 12.78 -1.96 3.57
C GLU A 402 13.86 -1.31 4.44
N LEU A 403 13.55 -1.11 5.71
CA LEU A 403 14.47 -0.47 6.68
C LEU A 403 15.85 -1.14 6.72
N ARG A 404 15.93 -2.46 6.58
CA ARG A 404 17.19 -3.21 6.57
C ARG A 404 18.08 -2.91 5.36
N ASN A 405 17.50 -2.36 4.28
CA ASN A 405 18.21 -1.99 3.06
C ASN A 405 18.50 -0.48 3.00
N SER A 406 17.96 0.29 3.94
CA SER A 406 18.03 1.74 4.00
C SER A 406 19.26 2.22 4.79
N THR A 407 19.78 3.34 4.38
CA THR A 407 20.85 4.08 5.12
C THR A 407 20.26 5.02 6.16
N HIS A 408 18.95 5.22 6.17
CA HIS A 408 18.27 6.07 7.13
C HIS A 408 18.12 5.42 8.49
N GLU A 409 18.16 6.23 9.53
CA GLU A 409 17.79 5.79 10.88
C GLU A 409 16.31 5.36 10.94
N PRO A 410 15.94 4.41 11.82
CA PRO A 410 14.57 3.87 11.91
C PRO A 410 13.48 4.94 12.05
N ALA A 411 13.74 6.00 12.83
CA ALA A 411 12.77 7.08 13.05
C ALA A 411 12.55 7.92 11.78
N VAL A 412 13.62 8.25 11.06
CA VAL A 412 13.57 9.00 9.80
C VAL A 412 12.87 8.16 8.73
N HIS A 413 13.23 6.88 8.61
CA HIS A 413 12.60 5.94 7.66
C HIS A 413 11.09 5.81 7.89
N ALA A 414 10.66 5.66 9.15
CA ALA A 414 9.25 5.58 9.51
C ALA A 414 8.49 6.87 9.15
N ASN A 415 9.10 8.04 9.33
CA ASN A 415 8.52 9.33 8.93
C ASN A 415 8.41 9.44 7.40
N LEU A 416 9.47 9.11 6.66
CA LEU A 416 9.46 9.12 5.19
C LEU A 416 8.39 8.18 4.63
N THR A 417 8.19 7.00 5.23
CA THR A 417 7.15 6.03 4.83
C THR A 417 5.74 6.61 4.98
N LYS A 418 5.50 7.49 5.96
CA LYS A 418 4.23 8.20 6.11
C LYS A 418 4.06 9.28 5.03
N ILE A 419 5.09 10.09 4.82
CA ILE A 419 5.08 11.22 3.88
C ILE A 419 4.88 10.73 2.43
N VAL A 420 5.41 9.56 2.08
CA VAL A 420 5.27 8.96 0.75
C VAL A 420 3.82 8.91 0.29
N LYS A 421 2.88 8.57 1.16
CA LYS A 421 1.46 8.43 0.80
C LYS A 421 0.84 9.73 0.28
N ASP A 422 1.30 10.87 0.81
CA ASP A 422 0.69 12.17 0.56
C ASP A 422 1.51 13.04 -0.41
N SER A 423 2.81 12.74 -0.59
CA SER A 423 3.73 13.64 -1.29
C SER A 423 4.50 12.99 -2.44
N ALA A 424 4.44 11.67 -2.61
CA ALA A 424 5.11 10.99 -3.72
C ALA A 424 4.42 11.34 -5.05
N GLY A 425 5.23 11.43 -6.10
CA GLY A 425 4.77 11.67 -7.45
C GLY A 425 5.90 12.10 -8.38
N PHE A 426 5.66 11.95 -9.67
CA PHE A 426 6.57 12.41 -10.70
C PHE A 426 5.87 13.46 -11.57
N PHE A 427 6.21 14.70 -11.32
CA PHE A 427 5.50 15.88 -11.84
C PHE A 427 6.19 16.47 -13.06
N VAL A 428 5.41 17.16 -13.90
CA VAL A 428 5.94 18.02 -14.95
C VAL A 428 5.59 19.46 -14.59
N PHE A 429 6.59 20.31 -14.56
CA PHE A 429 6.42 21.76 -14.33
C PHE A 429 6.85 22.53 -15.58
N ARG A 430 6.06 23.53 -15.95
CA ARG A 430 6.37 24.48 -17.01
C ARG A 430 6.49 25.87 -16.42
N ASP A 431 7.68 26.49 -16.58
CA ASP A 431 8.00 27.80 -16.00
C ASP A 431 7.60 27.89 -14.50
N GLY A 432 7.81 26.79 -13.75
CA GLY A 432 7.55 26.67 -12.32
C GLY A 432 6.15 26.30 -11.91
N LEU A 433 5.18 26.18 -12.83
CA LEU A 433 3.81 25.74 -12.54
C LEU A 433 3.53 24.33 -13.07
N ARG A 434 2.77 23.55 -12.29
CA ARG A 434 2.43 22.16 -12.62
C ARG A 434 1.61 22.05 -13.91
N VAL A 435 1.97 21.08 -14.73
CA VAL A 435 1.22 20.67 -15.92
C VAL A 435 0.42 19.40 -15.58
N LEU A 436 -0.90 19.53 -15.53
CA LEU A 436 -1.79 18.39 -15.31
C LEU A 436 -1.90 17.54 -16.59
N PRO A 437 -2.18 16.22 -16.46
CA PRO A 437 -2.42 15.43 -15.24
C PRO A 437 -1.14 14.78 -14.66
N TYR A 438 0.04 15.16 -15.14
CA TYR A 438 1.29 14.53 -14.74
C TYR A 438 1.51 14.57 -13.23
N GLY A 439 1.88 13.40 -12.67
CA GLY A 439 2.02 13.19 -11.24
C GLY A 439 0.73 12.82 -10.50
N ARG A 440 -0.40 12.60 -11.19
CA ARG A 440 -1.55 11.88 -10.65
C ARG A 440 -1.28 10.38 -10.66
N GLU A 441 -1.85 9.63 -9.71
CA GLU A 441 -1.66 8.18 -9.62
C GLU A 441 -2.20 7.41 -10.84
N ASP A 442 -3.21 7.93 -11.49
CA ASP A 442 -3.87 7.36 -12.67
C ASP A 442 -3.15 7.69 -13.99
N ASN A 443 -2.07 8.49 -13.94
CA ASN A 443 -1.33 8.91 -15.12
C ASN A 443 0.11 8.40 -15.13
N ASP A 444 0.36 7.33 -15.87
CA ASP A 444 1.71 6.76 -16.10
C ASP A 444 2.27 7.14 -17.48
N PHE A 445 2.32 8.44 -17.79
CA PHE A 445 2.82 8.96 -19.07
C PHE A 445 4.24 8.49 -19.41
N PHE A 446 5.11 8.36 -18.43
CA PHE A 446 6.49 7.89 -18.58
C PHE A 446 6.63 6.36 -18.43
N GLU A 447 5.54 5.62 -18.44
CA GLU A 447 5.48 4.16 -18.37
C GLU A 447 6.28 3.55 -17.20
N ILE A 448 6.37 4.24 -16.07
CA ILE A 448 7.16 3.82 -14.91
C ILE A 448 6.58 2.55 -14.30
N GLU A 449 5.28 2.54 -13.97
CA GLU A 449 4.62 1.38 -13.35
C GLU A 449 4.42 0.25 -14.38
N ARG A 450 4.17 0.58 -15.64
CA ARG A 450 4.09 -0.42 -16.72
C ARG A 450 5.39 -1.21 -16.85
N ARG A 451 6.55 -0.53 -16.92
CA ARG A 451 7.86 -1.19 -17.00
C ARG A 451 8.19 -1.96 -15.74
N ARG A 452 7.89 -1.39 -14.57
CA ARG A 452 8.09 -2.07 -13.29
C ARG A 452 7.26 -3.35 -13.19
N GLY A 453 6.04 -3.36 -13.73
CA GLY A 453 5.20 -4.55 -13.83
C GLY A 453 5.85 -5.68 -14.65
N MET A 454 6.63 -5.33 -15.70
CA MET A 454 7.35 -6.31 -16.49
C MET A 454 8.63 -6.83 -15.80
N HIS A 455 9.38 -5.97 -15.09
CA HIS A 455 10.69 -6.30 -14.50
C HIS A 455 10.94 -5.56 -13.17
N ALA A 456 10.19 -5.87 -12.13
CA ALA A 456 10.15 -5.14 -10.87
C ALA A 456 11.53 -4.90 -10.18
N GLY A 457 12.45 -5.85 -10.26
CA GLY A 457 13.77 -5.70 -9.65
C GLY A 457 14.74 -4.86 -10.49
N ARG A 458 14.60 -4.90 -11.81
CA ARG A 458 15.47 -4.22 -12.76
C ARG A 458 15.06 -2.76 -13.00
N GLU A 459 13.73 -2.52 -13.10
CA GLU A 459 13.14 -1.21 -13.33
C GLU A 459 12.79 -0.56 -11.99
N TYR A 460 13.74 -0.21 -11.24
CA TYR A 460 13.72 0.21 -9.83
C TYR A 460 12.66 1.27 -9.46
N TRP A 461 12.38 2.24 -10.36
CA TRP A 461 11.50 3.38 -10.09
C TRP A 461 10.04 2.97 -9.93
N SER A 462 9.31 3.65 -9.02
CA SER A 462 7.86 3.49 -8.82
C SER A 462 7.25 4.84 -8.50
N ILE A 463 6.17 5.21 -9.18
CA ILE A 463 5.47 6.50 -8.96
C ILE A 463 5.06 6.66 -7.49
N ARG A 464 4.63 5.58 -6.85
CA ARG A 464 4.15 5.59 -5.47
C ARG A 464 5.23 5.90 -4.42
N ARG A 465 6.50 5.89 -4.77
CA ARG A 465 7.63 6.17 -3.88
C ARG A 465 8.68 7.10 -4.49
N LEU A 466 8.36 7.67 -5.64
CA LEU A 466 9.21 8.60 -6.34
C LEU A 466 8.83 10.02 -5.98
N PHE A 467 9.81 10.81 -5.59
CA PHE A 467 9.70 12.25 -5.46
C PHE A 467 10.48 12.87 -6.60
N GLY A 468 9.81 13.58 -7.49
CA GLY A 468 10.57 14.08 -8.62
C GLY A 468 9.78 14.97 -9.57
N ARG A 469 10.55 15.58 -10.44
CA ARG A 469 10.03 16.51 -11.44
C ARG A 469 10.79 16.45 -12.75
N VAL A 470 10.08 16.83 -13.80
CA VAL A 470 10.65 17.34 -15.04
C VAL A 470 10.30 18.82 -15.15
N ALA A 471 11.30 19.68 -15.25
CA ALA A 471 11.09 21.15 -15.38
C ALA A 471 11.37 21.57 -16.81
N ILE A 472 10.33 22.02 -17.52
CA ILE A 472 10.39 22.55 -18.89
C ILE A 472 10.13 24.06 -18.89
N SER A 473 10.60 24.75 -19.91
CA SER A 473 10.19 26.13 -20.18
C SER A 473 9.48 26.24 -21.52
N MET A 474 8.55 27.15 -21.61
CA MET A 474 7.85 27.45 -22.87
C MET A 474 8.82 27.91 -23.99
N ALA A 475 9.90 28.61 -23.60
CA ALA A 475 10.85 29.14 -24.59
C ALA A 475 11.67 28.03 -25.26
N GLU A 476 12.12 27.05 -24.45
CA GLU A 476 12.93 25.96 -24.97
C GLU A 476 12.07 24.86 -25.62
N ASN A 477 10.83 24.70 -25.13
CA ASN A 477 9.95 23.58 -25.48
C ASN A 477 8.59 24.04 -26.08
N PRO A 478 8.55 24.86 -27.13
CA PRO A 478 7.32 25.40 -27.71
C PRO A 478 6.45 24.32 -28.39
N ASN A 479 7.01 23.16 -28.74
CA ASN A 479 6.30 22.04 -29.34
C ASN A 479 5.55 21.15 -28.35
N LEU A 480 5.85 21.27 -27.06
CA LEU A 480 5.10 20.58 -25.99
C LEU A 480 3.86 21.39 -25.63
N LYS A 481 2.81 21.24 -26.42
CA LYS A 481 1.55 22.00 -26.28
C LYS A 481 0.53 21.20 -25.49
N ASP A 482 -0.23 21.89 -24.63
CA ASP A 482 -1.29 21.26 -23.86
C ASP A 482 -2.53 20.98 -24.72
N LYS A 483 -3.21 19.86 -24.46
CA LYS A 483 -4.56 19.59 -24.98
C LYS A 483 -5.54 20.68 -24.55
N ALA A 484 -6.67 20.78 -25.24
CA ALA A 484 -7.68 21.76 -24.91
C ALA A 484 -8.28 21.53 -23.51
N GLY A 485 -8.56 20.28 -23.17
CA GLY A 485 -9.08 19.86 -21.87
C GLY A 485 -8.07 19.82 -20.73
N ARG A 486 -6.83 20.23 -20.97
CA ARG A 486 -5.74 20.19 -19.96
C ARG A 486 -5.39 18.79 -19.46
N GLU A 487 -5.69 17.78 -20.24
CA GLU A 487 -5.38 16.36 -19.98
C GLU A 487 -4.00 15.96 -20.52
N GLY A 488 -3.00 16.79 -20.31
CA GLY A 488 -1.61 16.57 -20.74
C GLY A 488 -1.26 17.21 -22.08
N PHE A 489 -0.13 16.81 -22.62
CA PHE A 489 0.36 17.28 -23.90
C PHE A 489 -0.45 16.68 -25.07
N ILE A 490 -0.56 17.45 -26.15
CA ILE A 490 -1.04 16.91 -27.43
C ILE A 490 -0.11 15.75 -27.81
N ASP A 491 -0.68 14.62 -28.24
CA ASP A 491 0.09 13.46 -28.70
C ASP A 491 0.72 13.74 -30.08
N ASN A 492 1.81 14.51 -30.06
CA ASN A 492 2.60 14.86 -31.20
C ASN A 492 4.00 14.20 -31.11
N LYS A 493 4.79 14.35 -32.14
CA LYS A 493 6.15 13.78 -32.19
C LYS A 493 7.06 14.32 -31.08
N ALA A 494 6.94 15.60 -30.73
CA ALA A 494 7.73 16.20 -29.65
C ALA A 494 7.40 15.58 -28.28
N ALA A 495 6.11 15.34 -27.99
CA ALA A 495 5.68 14.70 -26.75
C ALA A 495 6.21 13.25 -26.65
N LYS A 496 6.26 12.52 -27.77
CA LYS A 496 6.85 11.16 -27.82
C LYS A 496 8.34 11.20 -27.56
N VAL A 497 9.09 12.07 -28.29
CA VAL A 497 10.52 12.25 -28.05
C VAL A 497 10.81 12.64 -26.60
N PHE A 498 10.05 13.57 -26.06
CA PHE A 498 10.18 14.00 -24.67
C PHE A 498 9.99 12.84 -23.69
N ARG A 499 8.96 12.03 -23.90
CA ARG A 499 8.71 10.84 -23.09
C ARG A 499 9.88 9.86 -23.20
N ASP A 500 10.28 9.49 -24.42
CA ASP A 500 11.34 8.51 -24.69
C ASP A 500 12.69 8.94 -24.06
N LEU A 501 13.02 10.25 -24.08
CA LEU A 501 14.22 10.77 -23.43
C LEU A 501 14.19 10.62 -21.91
N VAL A 502 13.06 10.93 -21.26
CA VAL A 502 12.91 10.76 -19.82
C VAL A 502 12.94 9.28 -19.44
N GLU A 503 12.25 8.43 -20.20
CA GLU A 503 12.26 6.99 -20.03
C GLU A 503 13.66 6.40 -20.10
N ASN A 504 14.45 6.81 -21.08
CA ASN A 504 15.84 6.36 -21.22
C ASN A 504 16.66 6.69 -19.95
N VAL A 505 16.54 7.90 -19.41
CA VAL A 505 17.23 8.25 -18.17
C VAL A 505 16.74 7.40 -16.99
N LEU A 506 15.44 7.17 -16.87
CA LEU A 506 14.87 6.31 -15.82
C LEU A 506 15.42 4.88 -15.92
N GLN A 507 15.45 4.29 -17.12
CA GLN A 507 15.95 2.95 -17.34
C GLN A 507 17.45 2.83 -17.06
N VAL A 508 18.26 3.75 -17.63
CA VAL A 508 19.72 3.70 -17.47
C VAL A 508 20.09 3.89 -16.00
N THR A 509 19.44 4.84 -15.31
CA THR A 509 19.72 5.09 -13.88
C THR A 509 19.28 3.92 -13.01
N ALA A 510 18.12 3.32 -13.28
CA ALA A 510 17.66 2.12 -12.59
C ALA A 510 18.70 0.99 -12.73
N ARG A 511 19.10 0.66 -13.94
CA ARG A 511 19.98 -0.49 -14.22
C ARG A 511 21.40 -0.28 -13.70
N ARG A 512 21.97 0.92 -13.87
CA ARG A 512 23.34 1.20 -13.48
C ARG A 512 23.54 1.44 -11.99
N PHE A 513 22.56 2.04 -11.29
CA PHE A 513 22.78 2.57 -9.94
C PHE A 513 21.86 1.98 -8.88
N PHE A 514 20.59 1.67 -9.17
CA PHE A 514 19.58 1.42 -8.14
C PHE A 514 18.94 0.04 -8.19
N GLY A 515 18.74 -0.53 -9.38
CA GLY A 515 18.05 -1.80 -9.57
C GLY A 515 18.89 -3.03 -9.27
N SER A 516 18.31 -4.21 -9.44
CA SER A 516 18.95 -5.50 -9.16
C SER A 516 20.23 -5.76 -9.95
N ASP A 517 20.37 -5.15 -11.12
CA ASP A 517 21.55 -5.31 -11.98
C ASP A 517 22.74 -4.46 -11.52
N SER A 518 22.49 -3.42 -10.73
CA SER A 518 23.49 -2.46 -10.28
C SER A 518 24.58 -3.11 -9.41
N ILE A 519 25.83 -2.87 -9.76
CA ILE A 519 27.01 -3.29 -8.97
C ILE A 519 27.00 -2.56 -7.61
N ILE A 520 26.64 -1.28 -7.59
CA ILE A 520 26.58 -0.48 -6.35
C ILE A 520 25.59 -1.14 -5.38
N ARG A 521 24.39 -1.49 -5.86
CA ARG A 521 23.38 -2.16 -5.05
C ARG A 521 23.85 -3.51 -4.53
N LYS A 522 24.42 -4.33 -5.40
CA LYS A 522 24.93 -5.67 -5.07
C LYS A 522 25.99 -5.64 -3.98
N ASN A 523 26.81 -4.60 -3.96
CA ASN A 523 27.87 -4.44 -2.97
C ASN A 523 27.37 -3.79 -1.66
N THR A 524 26.39 -2.88 -1.74
CA THR A 524 25.97 -2.07 -0.58
C THR A 524 24.90 -2.78 0.25
N ILE A 525 23.92 -3.42 -0.38
CA ILE A 525 22.78 -4.05 0.33
C ILE A 525 23.22 -5.10 1.35
N PRO A 526 24.13 -6.04 1.02
CA PRO A 526 24.56 -7.02 2.01
C PRO A 526 25.21 -6.39 3.25
N GLN A 527 26.00 -5.33 3.05
CA GLN A 527 26.66 -4.61 4.16
C GLN A 527 25.63 -3.88 5.06
N LEU A 528 24.60 -3.28 4.47
CA LEU A 528 23.52 -2.63 5.21
C LEU A 528 22.71 -3.65 6.01
N GLN A 529 22.39 -4.79 5.42
CA GLN A 529 21.66 -5.86 6.09
C GLN A 529 22.47 -6.44 7.26
N GLU A 530 23.75 -6.71 7.07
CA GLU A 530 24.64 -7.19 8.12
C GLU A 530 24.73 -6.19 9.28
N ASN A 531 24.90 -4.90 8.98
CA ASN A 531 24.92 -3.84 9.99
C ASN A 531 23.58 -3.73 10.74
N TYR A 532 22.46 -3.80 10.04
CA TYR A 532 21.14 -3.76 10.63
C TYR A 532 20.91 -4.95 11.58
N ASP A 533 21.24 -6.17 11.14
CA ASP A 533 21.09 -7.38 11.92
C ASP A 533 21.98 -7.35 13.17
N ARG A 534 23.22 -6.84 13.05
CA ARG A 534 24.13 -6.64 14.18
C ARG A 534 23.54 -5.67 15.20
N LEU A 535 23.09 -4.49 14.78
CA LEU A 535 22.50 -3.49 15.67
C LEU A 535 21.26 -4.02 16.38
N ARG A 536 20.41 -4.75 15.65
CA ARG A 536 19.22 -5.38 16.20
C ARG A 536 19.55 -6.47 17.22
N ALA A 537 20.59 -7.26 16.96
CA ALA A 537 21.09 -8.25 17.91
C ALA A 537 21.63 -7.61 19.18
N GLU A 538 22.38 -6.52 19.06
CA GLU A 538 22.89 -5.73 20.19
C GLU A 538 21.77 -5.12 21.03
N GLU A 539 20.73 -4.54 20.39
CA GLU A 539 19.54 -4.03 21.08
C GLU A 539 18.75 -5.14 21.80
N ALA A 540 18.59 -6.28 21.13
CA ALA A 540 17.94 -7.44 21.74
C ALA A 540 18.72 -7.95 22.96
N GLN A 541 20.06 -8.01 22.88
CA GLN A 541 20.89 -8.36 24.02
C GLN A 541 20.79 -7.34 25.17
N LYS A 542 20.79 -6.04 24.87
CA LYS A 542 20.59 -4.99 25.87
C LYS A 542 19.23 -5.10 26.57
N LYS A 543 18.16 -5.31 25.81
CA LYS A 543 16.82 -5.54 26.36
C LYS A 543 16.75 -6.78 27.23
N LEU A 544 17.35 -7.88 26.76
CA LEU A 544 17.41 -9.13 27.52
C LEU A 544 18.21 -8.96 28.82
N GLY A 545 19.33 -8.24 28.75
CA GLY A 545 20.16 -7.90 29.91
C GLY A 545 19.39 -7.05 30.94
N SER A 546 18.65 -6.06 30.50
CA SER A 546 17.83 -5.22 31.37
C SER A 546 16.67 -5.98 32.03
N LEU A 547 16.00 -6.88 31.27
CA LEU A 547 14.95 -7.76 31.78
C LEU A 547 15.50 -8.74 32.82
N ARG A 548 16.66 -9.38 32.55
CA ARG A 548 17.34 -10.26 33.49
C ARG A 548 17.68 -9.52 34.78
N ARG A 549 18.22 -8.30 34.69
CA ARG A 549 18.54 -7.47 35.86
C ARG A 549 17.29 -7.07 36.64
N LYS A 550 16.21 -6.74 35.96
CA LYS A 550 14.91 -6.43 36.60
C LYS A 550 14.35 -7.63 37.36
N ASN A 551 14.35 -8.80 36.74
CA ASN A 551 13.89 -10.06 37.37
C ASN A 551 14.79 -10.48 38.53
N PHE A 552 16.12 -10.38 38.37
CA PHE A 552 17.05 -10.65 39.42
C PHE A 552 16.87 -9.74 40.64
N ARG A 553 16.66 -8.41 40.42
CA ARG A 553 16.32 -7.47 41.49
C ARG A 553 15.04 -7.84 42.21
N LYS A 554 14.00 -8.19 41.48
CA LYS A 554 12.71 -8.60 42.03
C LYS A 554 12.85 -9.83 42.90
N ASN A 555 13.51 -10.88 42.40
CA ASN A 555 13.69 -12.12 43.11
C ASN A 555 14.60 -11.94 44.36
N LEU A 556 15.67 -11.17 44.21
CA LEU A 556 16.55 -10.87 45.36
C LEU A 556 15.81 -10.12 46.47
N GLY A 557 14.93 -9.14 46.09
CA GLY A 557 14.10 -8.44 47.07
C GLY A 557 13.06 -9.30 47.80
N LEU A 558 12.56 -10.35 47.15
CA LEU A 558 11.62 -11.32 47.73
C LEU A 558 12.35 -12.36 48.56
N PHE A 559 13.48 -12.85 48.11
CA PHE A 559 14.17 -14.02 48.73
C PHE A 559 15.09 -13.63 49.86
N LEU A 560 15.65 -12.42 49.87
CA LEU A 560 16.52 -12.00 50.95
C LEU A 560 15.83 -11.97 52.34
N PRO A 561 14.63 -11.39 52.51
CA PRO A 561 13.95 -11.44 53.82
C PRO A 561 13.59 -12.86 54.22
N GLU A 562 13.19 -13.70 53.28
CA GLU A 562 12.78 -15.07 53.53
C GLU A 562 13.95 -15.97 53.95
N ILE A 563 15.14 -15.82 53.32
CA ILE A 563 16.34 -16.59 53.75
C ILE A 563 16.84 -16.16 55.14
N ILE A 564 16.75 -14.85 55.44
CA ILE A 564 17.10 -14.35 56.78
C ILE A 564 16.18 -14.99 57.83
N LYS A 565 14.88 -15.05 57.54
CA LYS A 565 13.90 -15.69 58.44
C LYS A 565 14.18 -17.19 58.61
N ILE A 566 14.52 -17.89 57.55
CA ILE A 566 14.94 -19.31 57.64
C ILE A 566 16.20 -19.46 58.48
N CYS A 567 17.18 -18.55 58.37
CA CYS A 567 18.35 -18.56 59.24
C CYS A 567 17.99 -18.38 60.71
N GLU A 568 17.12 -17.42 61.03
CA GLU A 568 16.67 -17.19 62.43
C GLU A 568 15.95 -18.41 62.99
N GLU A 569 15.05 -19.02 62.21
CA GLU A 569 14.34 -20.26 62.61
C GLU A 569 15.35 -21.40 62.86
N LEU A 570 16.35 -21.57 62.01
CA LEU A 570 17.42 -22.59 62.15
C LEU A 570 18.37 -22.28 63.33
N GLU A 571 18.70 -21.02 63.58
CA GLU A 571 19.54 -20.62 64.72
C GLU A 571 18.84 -20.91 66.07
N ASN A 572 17.52 -20.64 66.16
CA ASN A 572 16.73 -21.00 67.33
C ASN A 572 16.77 -22.53 67.61
N LEU A 573 16.62 -23.32 66.54
CA LEU A 573 16.69 -24.78 66.67
C LEU A 573 18.12 -25.26 67.01
N ALA A 574 19.16 -24.59 66.47
CA ALA A 574 20.54 -24.89 66.80
C ALA A 574 20.91 -24.53 68.24
N ASP A 575 20.35 -23.46 68.77
CA ASP A 575 20.51 -23.07 70.18
C ASP A 575 19.82 -24.04 71.13
N MET A 576 18.67 -24.61 70.80
CA MET A 576 18.03 -25.68 71.51
C MET A 576 18.93 -26.96 71.57
N ALA A 577 19.52 -27.27 70.42
CA ALA A 577 20.48 -28.44 70.37
C ALA A 577 21.74 -28.20 71.20
N ARG A 578 22.29 -26.97 71.24
CA ARG A 578 23.49 -26.62 72.02
C ARG A 578 23.23 -26.55 73.54
N LYS A 579 22.03 -26.20 73.96
CA LYS A 579 21.65 -26.08 75.38
C LYS A 579 21.17 -27.40 75.99
N ASP A 580 21.28 -28.52 75.27
CA ASP A 580 20.82 -29.87 75.69
C ASP A 580 19.31 -29.86 76.05
N THR A 581 18.54 -28.98 75.47
CA THR A 581 17.09 -28.89 75.67
C THR A 581 16.31 -29.61 74.56
N LEU A 582 16.89 -30.56 73.92
CA LEU A 582 16.22 -31.34 72.87
C LEU A 582 15.19 -32.27 73.57
N PRO A 583 14.02 -32.56 72.95
CA PRO A 583 13.03 -33.49 73.49
C PRO A 583 13.66 -34.86 73.80
N GLY A 584 13.41 -35.41 75.01
CA GLY A 584 13.91 -36.70 75.42
C GLY A 584 13.10 -37.91 74.89
N ASP A 585 12.10 -37.66 74.14
CA ASP A 585 11.22 -38.64 73.51
C ASP A 585 11.44 -38.72 72.00
N GLU A 586 11.29 -39.87 71.40
CA GLU A 586 11.49 -40.19 70.03
C GLU A 586 10.63 -39.36 69.09
N GLN A 587 9.37 -39.11 69.51
CA GLN A 587 8.38 -38.41 68.69
C GLN A 587 8.73 -36.91 68.52
N GLY A 588 9.22 -36.28 69.59
CA GLY A 588 9.70 -34.88 69.55
C GLY A 588 10.92 -34.72 68.69
N LEU A 589 11.91 -35.65 68.72
CA LEU A 589 13.12 -35.59 67.84
C LEU A 589 12.79 -35.81 66.37
N PHE A 590 11.82 -36.68 66.05
CA PHE A 590 11.39 -36.87 64.70
C PHE A 590 10.61 -35.63 64.17
N SER A 591 9.80 -34.96 65.02
CA SER A 591 9.12 -33.69 64.71
C SER A 591 10.12 -32.59 64.40
N LEU A 592 11.14 -32.38 65.20
CA LEU A 592 12.23 -31.43 64.97
C LEU A 592 13.00 -31.72 63.70
N ARG A 593 13.26 -33.00 63.39
CA ARG A 593 13.90 -33.38 62.12
C ARG A 593 13.03 -33.06 60.94
N ALA A 594 11.74 -33.28 61.01
CA ALA A 594 10.80 -32.90 59.93
C ALA A 594 10.74 -31.40 59.74
N GLU A 595 10.84 -30.60 60.81
CA GLU A 595 10.90 -29.13 60.77
C GLU A 595 12.18 -28.63 60.07
N VAL A 596 13.35 -29.19 60.41
CA VAL A 596 14.61 -28.87 59.74
C VAL A 596 14.59 -29.24 58.26
N GLU A 597 14.01 -30.39 57.86
CA GLU A 597 13.83 -30.74 56.45
C GLU A 597 12.83 -29.80 55.75
N GLY A 598 11.79 -29.37 56.41
CA GLY A 598 10.85 -28.34 55.91
C GLY A 598 11.54 -27.02 55.64
N LEU A 599 12.43 -26.57 56.52
CA LEU A 599 13.21 -25.33 56.37
C LEU A 599 14.23 -25.48 55.22
N ARG A 600 14.85 -26.65 55.07
CA ARG A 600 15.72 -26.95 53.94
C ARG A 600 14.97 -26.89 52.59
N ASP A 601 13.77 -27.46 52.52
CA ASP A 601 12.97 -27.41 51.30
C ASP A 601 12.57 -26.00 50.96
N ARG A 602 12.22 -25.17 51.94
CA ARG A 602 12.00 -23.71 51.73
C ARG A 602 13.23 -23.00 51.23
N GLN A 603 14.43 -23.29 51.82
CA GLN A 603 15.70 -22.74 51.36
C GLN A 603 16.01 -23.13 49.93
N SER A 604 15.76 -24.37 49.54
CA SER A 604 16.03 -24.89 48.19
C SER A 604 15.22 -24.19 47.09
N GLN A 605 14.05 -23.64 47.44
CA GLN A 605 13.18 -22.90 46.54
C GLN A 605 13.65 -21.46 46.29
N LEU A 606 14.53 -20.92 47.13
CA LEU A 606 15.05 -19.54 46.99
C LEU A 606 16.22 -19.46 46.01
N THR A 607 16.02 -19.96 44.78
CA THR A 607 17.06 -19.99 43.75
C THR A 607 17.01 -18.75 42.91
N LEU A 608 18.03 -17.91 43.03
CA LEU A 608 18.21 -16.75 42.13
C LEU A 608 18.65 -17.22 40.75
N GLY A 609 18.10 -16.65 39.72
CA GLY A 609 18.55 -16.87 38.32
C GLY A 609 20.00 -16.41 38.10
N PRO A 610 20.52 -16.57 36.86
CA PRO A 610 21.90 -16.21 36.53
C PRO A 610 22.25 -14.79 36.94
N THR A 611 23.35 -14.62 37.61
CA THR A 611 23.82 -13.32 38.14
C THR A 611 24.10 -12.36 36.97
N PRO A 612 23.54 -11.14 36.97
CA PRO A 612 23.86 -10.12 35.98
C PRO A 612 25.35 -9.77 35.97
N SER A 613 25.91 -9.42 34.80
CA SER A 613 27.33 -9.09 34.65
C SER A 613 27.78 -7.90 35.52
N THR A 614 26.86 -6.99 35.87
CA THR A 614 27.12 -5.88 36.78
C THR A 614 25.99 -5.78 37.81
N LEU A 615 26.33 -5.95 39.10
CA LEU A 615 25.38 -5.89 40.21
C LEU A 615 25.11 -4.43 40.65
N GLY A 616 26.12 -3.60 40.70
CA GLY A 616 26.04 -2.21 41.17
C GLY A 616 25.35 -2.11 42.54
N THR A 617 24.24 -1.38 42.62
CA THR A 617 23.49 -1.20 43.90
C THR A 617 22.93 -2.48 44.51
N LEU A 618 22.87 -3.61 43.76
CA LEU A 618 22.37 -4.89 44.25
C LEU A 618 23.44 -5.75 44.91
N GLU A 619 24.73 -5.32 44.85
CA GLU A 619 25.85 -6.13 45.31
C GLU A 619 25.80 -6.40 46.80
N LYS A 620 25.42 -5.38 47.61
CA LYS A 620 25.27 -5.51 49.06
C LYS A 620 24.20 -6.57 49.42
N SER A 621 23.01 -6.41 48.88
CA SER A 621 21.90 -7.36 49.14
C SER A 621 22.19 -8.77 48.63
N PHE A 622 22.92 -8.88 47.51
CA PHE A 622 23.31 -10.17 46.99
C PHE A 622 24.36 -10.86 47.85
N ARG A 623 25.33 -10.12 48.42
CA ARG A 623 26.28 -10.65 49.39
C ARG A 623 25.59 -11.09 50.67
N GLU A 624 24.64 -10.33 51.19
CA GLU A 624 23.83 -10.66 52.34
C GLU A 624 23.03 -11.97 52.09
N PHE A 625 22.38 -12.06 50.91
CA PHE A 625 21.66 -13.27 50.51
C PHE A 625 22.58 -14.48 50.47
N ARG A 626 23.76 -14.40 49.81
CA ARG A 626 24.72 -15.50 49.74
C ARG A 626 25.25 -15.91 51.13
N SER A 627 25.52 -14.95 51.98
CA SER A 627 25.96 -15.20 53.36
C SER A 627 24.88 -15.96 54.15
N ALA A 628 23.63 -15.51 54.05
CA ALA A 628 22.50 -16.16 54.69
C ALA A 628 22.25 -17.59 54.13
N MET A 629 22.37 -17.77 52.82
CA MET A 629 22.26 -19.10 52.18
C MET A 629 23.35 -20.06 52.67
N ASN A 630 24.58 -19.60 52.75
CA ASN A 630 25.68 -20.42 53.27
C ASN A 630 25.46 -20.76 54.76
N ARG A 631 25.09 -19.74 55.55
CA ARG A 631 24.84 -19.89 56.98
C ARG A 631 23.71 -20.86 57.27
N SER A 632 22.58 -20.75 56.57
CA SER A 632 21.46 -21.69 56.68
C SER A 632 21.87 -23.11 56.32
N SER A 633 22.67 -23.27 55.26
CA SER A 633 23.17 -24.59 54.86
C SER A 633 24.07 -25.23 55.93
N GLU A 634 24.97 -24.46 56.55
CA GLU A 634 25.81 -24.93 57.65
C GLU A 634 24.98 -25.32 58.86
N LEU A 635 23.96 -24.51 59.25
CA LEU A 635 23.06 -24.80 60.35
C LEU A 635 22.23 -26.07 60.11
N ILE A 636 21.72 -26.26 58.89
CA ILE A 636 20.99 -27.49 58.52
C ILE A 636 21.88 -28.73 58.69
N VAL A 637 23.14 -28.68 58.23
CA VAL A 637 24.07 -29.80 58.37
C VAL A 637 24.38 -30.07 59.85
N GLN A 638 24.64 -29.00 60.64
CA GLN A 638 24.89 -29.16 62.09
C GLN A 638 23.68 -29.75 62.80
N LEU A 639 22.47 -29.26 62.61
CA LEU A 639 21.23 -29.71 63.19
C LEU A 639 20.95 -31.22 62.84
N ARG A 640 21.13 -31.56 61.56
CA ARG A 640 20.94 -32.94 61.10
C ARG A 640 21.89 -33.88 61.83
N ASN A 641 23.15 -33.49 61.97
CA ASN A 641 24.15 -34.32 62.71
C ASN A 641 23.78 -34.40 64.19
N SER A 642 23.44 -33.28 64.84
CA SER A 642 23.06 -33.32 66.28
C SER A 642 21.80 -34.16 66.54
N LEU A 643 20.77 -33.99 65.68
CA LEU A 643 19.55 -34.84 65.80
C LEU A 643 19.81 -36.33 65.49
N SER A 644 20.71 -36.63 64.52
CA SER A 644 21.06 -37.99 64.22
C SER A 644 21.74 -38.67 65.48
N VAL A 645 22.69 -37.96 66.13
CA VAL A 645 23.34 -38.45 67.34
C VAL A 645 22.36 -38.64 68.48
N ALA A 646 21.41 -37.68 68.67
CA ALA A 646 20.37 -37.79 69.72
C ALA A 646 19.41 -38.95 69.48
N ILE A 647 19.04 -39.25 68.25
CA ILE A 647 18.18 -40.39 67.85
C ILE A 647 18.91 -41.72 68.06
N ASP A 648 20.21 -41.78 67.75
CA ASP A 648 21.00 -43.02 67.93
C ASP A 648 21.25 -43.41 69.41
N GLN A 649 21.11 -42.48 70.34
CA GLN A 649 21.22 -42.65 71.76
C GLN A 649 19.96 -43.22 72.40
N ILE A 650 18.82 -43.20 71.74
CA ILE A 650 17.54 -43.81 72.24
C ILE A 650 17.50 -45.29 71.78
N LYS A 651 17.76 -46.21 72.73
CA LYS A 651 17.75 -47.71 72.68
C LYS A 651 17.61 -48.36 71.29
N PRO A 652 18.44 -49.40 71.03
CA PRO A 652 18.47 -50.12 69.77
C PRO A 652 17.16 -50.92 69.54
N ARG A 653 16.41 -50.58 68.53
CA ARG A 653 15.27 -51.30 67.97
C ARG A 653 15.76 -52.41 67.02
N SER A 654 14.92 -53.44 66.78
CA SER A 654 15.27 -54.41 65.76
C SER A 654 15.36 -53.83 64.35
N PRO A 655 16.21 -54.41 63.48
CA PRO A 655 16.37 -53.87 62.08
C PRO A 655 15.06 -53.79 61.27
N ASN A 656 14.10 -54.69 61.61
CA ASN A 656 12.82 -54.76 60.92
C ASN A 656 11.87 -53.57 61.34
N GLU A 657 11.89 -53.27 62.66
CA GLU A 657 11.12 -52.11 63.18
C GLU A 657 11.65 -50.80 62.63
N ILE A 658 12.98 -50.63 62.53
CA ILE A 658 13.62 -49.45 61.96
C ILE A 658 13.24 -49.29 60.48
N ALA A 659 13.25 -50.40 59.72
CA ALA A 659 12.86 -50.42 58.32
C ALA A 659 11.39 -50.01 58.08
N HIS A 660 10.48 -50.52 58.94
CA HIS A 660 9.05 -50.17 58.93
C HIS A 660 8.80 -48.65 59.25
N ILE A 661 9.51 -48.14 60.24
CA ILE A 661 9.43 -46.71 60.59
C ILE A 661 9.92 -45.84 59.46
N GLU A 662 11.03 -46.22 58.82
CA GLU A 662 11.60 -45.49 57.68
C GLU A 662 10.67 -45.54 56.45
N LEU A 663 10.08 -46.67 56.13
CA LEU A 663 9.09 -46.86 55.09
C LEU A 663 7.87 -45.98 55.34
N ASN A 664 7.31 -45.95 56.53
CA ASN A 664 6.15 -45.09 56.86
C ASN A 664 6.49 -43.59 56.80
N ARG A 665 7.69 -43.24 57.27
CA ARG A 665 8.18 -41.86 57.19
C ARG A 665 8.37 -41.42 55.76
N ASN A 666 8.99 -42.23 54.93
CA ASN A 666 9.17 -41.88 53.48
C ASN A 666 7.84 -41.82 52.76
N ALA A 667 6.88 -42.69 53.04
CA ALA A 667 5.54 -42.65 52.53
C ALA A 667 4.80 -41.39 52.98
N ALA A 668 4.89 -41.01 54.27
CA ALA A 668 4.28 -39.76 54.79
C ALA A 668 4.88 -38.49 54.12
N TYR A 669 6.20 -38.48 53.94
CA TYR A 669 6.89 -37.37 53.25
C TYR A 669 6.44 -37.27 51.78
N LEU A 670 6.42 -38.37 51.05
CA LEU A 670 5.98 -38.37 49.65
C LEU A 670 4.50 -37.97 49.53
N HIS A 671 3.62 -38.46 50.44
CA HIS A 671 2.21 -38.07 50.47
C HIS A 671 2.04 -36.59 50.79
N ALA A 672 2.87 -35.99 51.63
CA ALA A 672 2.83 -34.56 51.95
C ALA A 672 3.24 -33.71 50.73
N ARG A 673 4.29 -34.13 50.03
CA ARG A 673 4.74 -33.47 48.80
C ARG A 673 3.72 -33.57 47.66
N ILE A 674 3.16 -34.77 47.44
CA ILE A 674 2.10 -34.99 46.42
C ILE A 674 0.88 -34.14 46.75
N ARG A 675 0.49 -34.02 48.01
CA ARG A 675 -0.63 -33.15 48.43
C ARG A 675 -0.33 -31.67 48.16
N LYS A 676 0.91 -31.21 48.41
CA LYS A 676 1.33 -29.83 48.13
C LYS A 676 1.29 -29.54 46.63
N TRP A 677 1.91 -30.41 45.84
CA TRP A 677 1.88 -30.24 44.36
C TRP A 677 0.48 -30.32 43.78
N GLY A 678 -0.36 -31.23 44.27
CA GLY A 678 -1.76 -31.33 43.90
C GLY A 678 -2.57 -30.10 44.30
N ALA A 679 -2.23 -29.42 45.38
CA ALA A 679 -2.85 -28.15 45.78
C ALA A 679 -2.39 -27.03 44.86
N GLU A 680 -1.11 -26.92 44.56
CA GLU A 680 -0.55 -25.92 43.58
C GLU A 680 -1.15 -26.11 42.20
N CYS A 681 -1.19 -27.34 41.68
CA CYS A 681 -1.82 -27.63 40.38
C CYS A 681 -3.30 -27.23 40.36
N ARG A 682 -4.05 -27.56 41.40
CA ARG A 682 -5.47 -27.16 41.51
C ARG A 682 -5.64 -25.63 41.58
N GLN A 683 -4.74 -24.94 42.28
CA GLN A 683 -4.77 -23.48 42.37
C GLN A 683 -4.51 -22.83 41.01
N LEU A 684 -3.53 -23.33 40.23
CA LEU A 684 -3.23 -22.85 38.89
C LEU A 684 -4.39 -23.12 37.90
N LEU A 685 -4.99 -24.32 37.99
CA LEU A 685 -6.16 -24.67 37.18
C LEU A 685 -7.38 -23.82 37.52
N ALA A 686 -7.60 -23.52 38.82
CA ALA A 686 -8.67 -22.67 39.25
C ALA A 686 -8.49 -21.20 38.74
N ALA A 687 -7.27 -20.68 38.84
CA ALA A 687 -6.91 -19.36 38.32
C ALA A 687 -7.12 -19.26 36.80
N GLU A 688 -6.70 -20.30 36.06
CA GLU A 688 -6.87 -20.34 34.62
C GLU A 688 -8.34 -20.53 34.20
N SER A 689 -9.10 -21.33 34.98
CA SER A 689 -10.55 -21.47 34.79
C SER A 689 -11.29 -20.15 35.02
N GLN A 690 -10.90 -19.38 36.03
CA GLN A 690 -11.45 -18.04 36.28
C GLN A 690 -11.12 -17.10 35.12
N ARG A 691 -9.86 -17.06 34.66
CA ARG A 691 -9.40 -16.24 33.54
C ARG A 691 -10.15 -16.58 32.25
N LEU A 692 -10.37 -17.86 31.99
CA LEU A 692 -11.18 -18.32 30.87
C LEU A 692 -12.64 -17.82 30.99
N GLY A 693 -13.22 -17.89 32.21
CA GLY A 693 -14.54 -17.36 32.48
C GLY A 693 -14.67 -15.87 32.20
N GLU A 694 -13.71 -15.07 32.66
CA GLU A 694 -13.64 -13.63 32.38
C GLU A 694 -13.50 -13.33 30.88
N LEU A 695 -12.70 -14.15 30.17
CA LEU A 695 -12.55 -14.06 28.72
C LEU A 695 -13.87 -14.33 27.98
N ILE A 696 -14.58 -15.41 28.35
CA ILE A 696 -15.88 -15.79 27.78
C ILE A 696 -16.91 -14.67 28.00
N GLU A 697 -16.98 -14.15 29.24
CA GLU A 697 -17.89 -13.06 29.58
C GLU A 697 -17.58 -11.77 28.78
N GLY A 698 -16.29 -11.44 28.67
CA GLY A 698 -15.84 -10.30 27.87
C GLY A 698 -16.20 -10.42 26.38
N ARG A 699 -16.04 -11.60 25.82
CA ARG A 699 -16.37 -11.84 24.39
C ARG A 699 -17.88 -11.86 24.14
N ASN A 700 -18.67 -12.39 25.05
CA ASN A 700 -20.14 -12.33 24.96
C ASN A 700 -20.67 -10.88 25.04
N LYS A 701 -20.09 -10.04 25.89
CA LYS A 701 -20.45 -8.62 25.99
C LYS A 701 -19.95 -7.82 24.77
N GLY A 702 -18.83 -8.21 24.19
CA GLY A 702 -18.20 -7.53 23.07
C GLY A 702 -19.10 -7.44 21.83
N TYR A 703 -19.73 -8.53 21.43
CA TYR A 703 -20.68 -8.51 20.31
C TYR A 703 -21.87 -7.58 20.57
N HIS A 704 -22.46 -7.67 21.76
CA HIS A 704 -23.60 -6.81 22.12
C HIS A 704 -23.21 -5.32 22.15
N ALA A 705 -22.01 -4.98 22.59
CA ALA A 705 -21.55 -3.61 22.66
C ALA A 705 -21.46 -2.95 21.26
N VAL A 706 -21.12 -3.74 20.24
CA VAL A 706 -21.01 -3.25 18.85
C VAL A 706 -22.35 -3.32 18.10
N ALA A 707 -23.18 -4.32 18.43
CA ALA A 707 -24.45 -4.56 17.75
C ALA A 707 -25.60 -3.66 18.25
N LEU A 708 -25.67 -3.35 19.56
CA LEU A 708 -26.75 -2.56 20.15
C LEU A 708 -26.87 -1.14 19.57
N PRO A 709 -25.79 -0.38 19.31
CA PRO A 709 -25.89 0.93 18.69
C PRO A 709 -26.62 0.93 17.34
N LEU A 710 -26.49 -0.15 16.55
CA LEU A 710 -27.15 -0.27 15.26
C LEU A 710 -28.69 -0.30 15.36
N LEU A 711 -29.23 -0.79 16.49
CA LEU A 711 -30.67 -0.77 16.74
C LEU A 711 -31.13 0.66 17.05
N GLY A 712 -30.32 1.43 17.77
CA GLY A 712 -30.57 2.85 17.98
C GLY A 712 -30.55 3.66 16.69
N ASP A 713 -29.62 3.36 15.79
CA ASP A 713 -29.53 4.00 14.47
C ASP A 713 -30.72 3.61 13.56
N LEU A 714 -31.26 2.41 13.73
CA LEU A 714 -32.48 1.98 13.05
C LEU A 714 -33.69 2.76 13.58
N ASP A 715 -33.84 2.86 14.90
CA ASP A 715 -34.93 3.59 15.54
C ASP A 715 -34.88 5.09 15.22
N ALA A 716 -33.69 5.65 15.07
CA ALA A 716 -33.47 7.04 14.66
C ALA A 716 -33.64 7.26 13.13
N GLY A 717 -33.87 6.22 12.33
CA GLY A 717 -34.03 6.30 10.88
C GLY A 717 -32.72 6.57 10.12
N VAL A 718 -31.57 6.42 10.78
CA VAL A 718 -30.24 6.65 10.19
C VAL A 718 -29.82 5.48 9.30
N LEU A 719 -30.25 4.26 9.63
CA LEU A 719 -29.97 3.05 8.87
C LEU A 719 -31.26 2.36 8.43
N THR A 720 -31.25 1.75 7.25
CA THR A 720 -32.35 0.92 6.81
C THR A 720 -32.32 -0.45 7.51
N PHE A 721 -33.45 -1.11 7.63
CA PHE A 721 -33.54 -2.46 8.22
C PHE A 721 -32.62 -3.47 7.50
N SER A 722 -32.53 -3.36 6.18
CA SER A 722 -31.63 -4.21 5.36
C SER A 722 -30.14 -3.95 5.66
N ASP A 723 -29.74 -2.69 5.88
CA ASP A 723 -28.37 -2.34 6.24
C ASP A 723 -28.00 -2.80 7.63
N VAL A 724 -28.92 -2.70 8.58
CA VAL A 724 -28.73 -3.21 9.94
C VAL A 724 -28.53 -4.73 9.92
N LEU A 725 -29.38 -5.48 9.23
CA LEU A 725 -29.21 -6.93 9.12
C LEU A 725 -27.87 -7.32 8.52
N ARG A 726 -27.48 -6.65 7.42
CA ARG A 726 -26.19 -6.90 6.77
C ARG A 726 -25.00 -6.59 7.70
N LYS A 727 -25.04 -5.50 8.45
CA LYS A 727 -24.00 -5.14 9.43
C LYS A 727 -23.94 -6.11 10.61
N LEU A 728 -25.09 -6.56 11.10
CA LEU A 728 -25.15 -7.58 12.15
C LEU A 728 -24.52 -8.91 11.71
N ASP A 729 -24.78 -9.35 10.48
CA ASP A 729 -24.17 -10.55 9.93
C ASP A 729 -22.65 -10.38 9.76
N LEU A 730 -22.20 -9.23 9.27
CA LEU A 730 -20.77 -8.94 9.14
C LEU A 730 -20.05 -8.97 10.49
N TYR A 731 -20.62 -8.32 11.51
CA TYR A 731 -20.03 -8.30 12.86
C TYR A 731 -20.05 -9.69 13.51
N LYS A 732 -21.09 -10.47 13.27
CA LYS A 732 -21.16 -11.87 13.70
C LYS A 732 -20.01 -12.69 13.12
N GLU A 733 -19.77 -12.62 11.80
CA GLU A 733 -18.69 -13.35 11.14
C GLU A 733 -17.29 -12.91 11.59
N GLU A 734 -17.11 -11.62 11.85
CA GLU A 734 -15.85 -11.09 12.35
C GLU A 734 -15.56 -11.56 13.78
N HIS A 735 -16.55 -11.45 14.68
CA HIS A 735 -16.44 -11.93 16.05
C HIS A 735 -16.29 -13.45 16.14
N ASP A 736 -16.94 -14.21 15.26
CA ASP A 736 -16.83 -15.67 15.21
C ASP A 736 -15.42 -16.10 14.80
N ARG A 737 -14.83 -15.48 13.76
CA ARG A 737 -13.44 -15.73 13.36
C ARG A 737 -12.41 -15.38 14.44
N GLU A 738 -12.62 -14.28 15.17
CA GLU A 738 -11.76 -13.91 16.29
C GLU A 738 -11.88 -14.90 17.44
N ASN A 739 -13.11 -15.32 17.76
CA ASN A 739 -13.38 -16.31 18.81
C ASN A 739 -12.74 -17.65 18.47
N GLU A 740 -12.90 -18.13 17.23
CA GLU A 740 -12.29 -19.38 16.77
C GLU A 740 -10.76 -19.36 16.89
N ARG A 741 -10.10 -18.26 16.52
CA ARG A 741 -8.64 -18.11 16.71
C ARG A 741 -8.23 -18.15 18.17
N MET A 742 -8.98 -17.49 19.05
CA MET A 742 -8.63 -17.33 20.45
C MET A 742 -8.92 -18.62 21.23
N PHE A 743 -10.13 -19.18 21.10
CA PHE A 743 -10.49 -20.41 21.81
C PHE A 743 -9.86 -21.66 21.20
N GLY A 744 -9.57 -21.67 19.89
CA GLY A 744 -8.86 -22.78 19.26
C GLY A 744 -7.49 -23.04 19.85
N SER A 745 -6.74 -21.98 20.19
CA SER A 745 -5.45 -22.12 20.88
C SER A 745 -5.60 -22.64 22.32
N TYR A 746 -6.61 -22.21 23.06
CA TYR A 746 -6.92 -22.72 24.39
C TYR A 746 -7.31 -24.20 24.36
N ILE A 747 -8.21 -24.59 23.45
CA ILE A 747 -8.65 -25.98 23.28
C ILE A 747 -7.47 -26.87 22.93
N SER A 748 -6.62 -26.48 22.00
CA SER A 748 -5.41 -27.20 21.62
C SER A 748 -4.45 -27.44 22.79
N THR A 749 -4.23 -26.40 23.62
CA THR A 749 -3.37 -26.48 24.81
C THR A 749 -3.96 -27.41 25.85
N LEU A 750 -5.25 -27.31 26.15
CA LEU A 750 -5.93 -28.19 27.10
C LEU A 750 -5.99 -29.65 26.61
N GLN A 751 -6.18 -29.87 25.29
CA GLN A 751 -6.12 -31.23 24.71
C GLN A 751 -4.72 -31.82 24.80
N SER A 752 -3.67 -31.04 24.57
CA SER A 752 -2.29 -31.47 24.74
C SER A 752 -1.97 -31.80 26.18
N MET A 753 -2.49 -31.05 27.16
CA MET A 753 -2.39 -31.38 28.59
C MET A 753 -3.15 -32.65 28.96
N ALA A 754 -4.32 -32.89 28.36
CA ALA A 754 -5.15 -34.07 28.58
C ALA A 754 -4.52 -35.38 28.02
N GLN A 755 -3.65 -35.26 27.02
CA GLN A 755 -2.98 -36.40 26.37
C GLN A 755 -1.67 -36.86 27.06
N ASN A 756 -1.36 -36.37 28.26
CA ASN A 756 -0.14 -36.69 29.01
C ASN A 756 1.17 -36.46 28.25
N ILE A 757 1.26 -35.39 27.46
CA ILE A 757 2.49 -35.02 26.77
C ILE A 757 3.47 -34.41 27.80
N ASP A 758 4.69 -34.91 27.83
CA ASP A 758 5.79 -34.45 28.68
C ASP A 758 6.04 -32.94 28.53
N LEU A 759 5.91 -32.15 29.61
CA LEU A 759 6.06 -30.70 29.62
C LEU A 759 7.47 -30.20 29.23
N GLU A 760 8.51 -30.99 29.45
CA GLU A 760 9.87 -30.67 29.00
C GLU A 760 10.04 -30.89 27.51
N GLY A 761 9.38 -31.87 26.93
CA GLY A 761 9.28 -32.05 25.47
C GLY A 761 8.49 -30.94 24.77
N LEU A 762 7.44 -30.41 25.41
CA LEU A 762 6.62 -29.32 24.87
C LEU A 762 7.38 -27.99 24.75
N ALA A 763 8.21 -27.63 25.72
CA ALA A 763 8.99 -26.40 25.67
C ALA A 763 10.06 -26.41 24.54
N SER A 764 10.71 -27.56 24.35
CA SER A 764 11.67 -27.75 23.26
C SER A 764 10.97 -27.85 21.90
N PHE A 765 9.79 -28.48 21.84
CA PHE A 765 8.97 -28.59 20.64
C PHE A 765 8.39 -27.24 20.21
N ALA A 766 7.86 -26.41 21.13
CA ALA A 766 7.37 -25.07 20.84
C ALA A 766 8.45 -24.12 20.34
N LEU A 767 9.69 -24.26 20.81
CA LEU A 767 10.84 -23.52 20.30
C LEU A 767 11.27 -24.00 18.90
N GLN A 768 11.21 -25.31 18.63
CA GLN A 768 11.46 -25.86 17.30
C GLN A 768 10.35 -25.58 16.32
N GLU A 769 9.08 -25.63 16.73
CA GLU A 769 7.93 -25.33 15.91
C GLU A 769 7.86 -23.85 15.51
N ASN A 770 8.21 -22.91 16.41
CA ASN A 770 8.33 -21.50 16.07
C ASN A 770 9.48 -21.20 15.09
N ALA A 771 10.57 -21.93 15.14
CA ALA A 771 11.64 -21.85 14.17
C ALA A 771 11.23 -22.45 12.81
N ALA A 772 10.55 -23.58 12.82
CA ALA A 772 10.01 -24.25 11.63
C ALA A 772 8.90 -23.42 10.97
N ASN A 773 7.97 -22.84 11.74
CA ASN A 773 6.90 -21.98 11.22
C ASN A 773 7.43 -20.68 10.61
N ARG A 774 8.50 -20.09 11.15
CA ARG A 774 9.18 -18.95 10.51
C ARG A 774 9.82 -19.33 9.19
N GLN A 775 10.50 -20.45 9.12
CA GLN A 775 11.06 -20.98 7.88
C GLN A 775 9.95 -21.29 6.86
N GLU A 776 8.81 -21.82 7.29
CA GLU A 776 7.68 -22.14 6.44
C GLU A 776 6.96 -20.88 5.91
N ILE A 777 6.82 -19.83 6.73
CA ILE A 777 6.28 -18.53 6.29
C ILE A 777 7.18 -17.83 5.26
N GLU A 778 8.50 -17.85 5.44
CA GLU A 778 9.44 -17.34 4.44
C GLU A 778 9.40 -18.15 3.15
N ARG A 779 9.21 -19.44 3.27
CA ARG A 779 9.06 -20.40 2.18
C ARG A 779 7.76 -20.21 1.41
N LEU A 780 6.64 -20.01 2.11
CA LEU A 780 5.32 -19.73 1.51
C LEU A 780 5.28 -18.38 0.81
N ASN A 781 5.96 -17.36 1.33
CA ASN A 781 6.09 -16.06 0.67
C ASN A 781 6.87 -16.15 -0.64
N SER A 782 7.94 -16.94 -0.69
CA SER A 782 8.68 -17.19 -1.93
C SER A 782 7.85 -17.93 -2.97
N LEU A 783 7.03 -18.88 -2.54
CA LEU A 783 6.12 -19.65 -3.42
C LEU A 783 4.93 -18.82 -3.92
N ALA A 784 4.39 -17.94 -3.07
CA ALA A 784 3.33 -17.01 -3.46
C ALA A 784 3.82 -16.01 -4.53
N GLN A 785 5.04 -15.49 -4.39
CA GLN A 785 5.65 -14.63 -5.41
C GLN A 785 5.88 -15.37 -6.73
N LEU A 786 6.27 -16.65 -6.67
CA LEU A 786 6.42 -17.48 -7.87
C LEU A 786 5.06 -17.75 -8.55
N GLY A 787 4.02 -17.98 -7.78
CA GLY A 787 2.65 -18.18 -8.27
C GLY A 787 2.09 -16.95 -8.99
N ILE A 788 2.25 -15.77 -8.41
CA ILE A 788 1.84 -14.50 -9.00
C ILE A 788 2.62 -14.23 -10.31
N THR A 789 3.91 -14.52 -10.33
CA THR A 789 4.74 -14.34 -11.53
C THR A 789 4.31 -15.27 -12.67
N VAL A 790 3.97 -16.52 -12.37
CA VAL A 790 3.46 -17.49 -13.36
C VAL A 790 2.10 -17.06 -13.91
N GLU A 791 1.23 -16.49 -13.08
CA GLU A 791 -0.09 -16.01 -13.48
C GLU A 791 0.01 -14.80 -14.42
N ILE A 792 0.88 -13.82 -14.10
CA ILE A 792 1.14 -12.65 -14.95
C ILE A 792 1.72 -13.09 -16.30
N VAL A 793 2.74 -13.94 -16.29
CA VAL A 793 3.37 -14.45 -17.53
C VAL A 793 2.38 -15.23 -18.39
N SER A 794 1.51 -16.04 -17.79
CA SER A 794 0.47 -16.79 -18.53
C SER A 794 -0.54 -15.86 -19.18
N HIS A 795 -0.92 -14.76 -18.51
CA HIS A 795 -1.85 -13.78 -19.06
C HIS A 795 -1.25 -12.98 -20.22
N GLU A 796 0.03 -12.62 -20.11
CA GLU A 796 0.75 -11.91 -21.18
C GLU A 796 0.98 -12.81 -22.41
N ILE A 797 1.36 -14.07 -22.20
CA ILE A 797 1.55 -15.02 -23.31
C ILE A 797 0.22 -15.27 -24.04
N ALA A 798 -0.92 -15.37 -23.33
CA ALA A 798 -2.23 -15.50 -23.95
C ALA A 798 -2.61 -14.27 -24.79
N GLY A 799 -2.21 -13.07 -24.35
CA GLY A 799 -2.39 -11.83 -25.11
C GLY A 799 -1.57 -11.79 -26.40
N LEU A 800 -0.30 -12.23 -26.32
CA LEU A 800 0.60 -12.32 -27.48
C LEU A 800 0.14 -13.38 -28.48
N GLU A 801 -0.32 -14.53 -28.01
CA GLU A 801 -0.90 -15.60 -28.83
C GLU A 801 -2.10 -15.08 -29.64
N SER A 802 -3.04 -14.40 -28.97
CA SER A 802 -4.18 -13.80 -29.63
C SER A 802 -3.78 -12.75 -30.68
N ALA A 803 -2.74 -11.95 -30.41
CA ALA A 803 -2.22 -10.98 -31.36
C ALA A 803 -1.60 -11.64 -32.60
N ILE A 804 -0.81 -12.71 -32.41
CA ILE A 804 -0.20 -13.48 -33.50
C ILE A 804 -1.30 -14.16 -34.34
N SER A 805 -2.28 -14.78 -33.71
CA SER A 805 -3.42 -15.41 -34.37
C SER A 805 -4.21 -14.42 -35.25
N ASN A 806 -4.51 -13.24 -34.66
CA ASN A 806 -5.13 -12.14 -35.41
C ASN A 806 -4.27 -11.61 -36.56
N GLY A 807 -2.94 -11.54 -36.37
CA GLY A 807 -1.98 -11.16 -37.41
C GLY A 807 -1.97 -12.16 -38.61
N LEU A 808 -1.85 -13.44 -38.28
CA LEU A 808 -1.85 -14.51 -39.29
C LEU A 808 -3.17 -14.60 -40.06
N SER A 809 -4.30 -14.36 -39.38
CA SER A 809 -5.64 -14.42 -40.05
C SER A 809 -5.84 -13.28 -41.06
N ARG A 810 -5.21 -12.12 -40.85
CA ARG A 810 -5.32 -10.91 -41.69
C ARG A 810 -4.38 -10.90 -42.89
N LEU A 811 -3.48 -11.87 -43.04
CA LEU A 811 -2.58 -11.93 -44.20
C LEU A 811 -3.35 -12.23 -45.49
N PRO A 812 -2.97 -11.65 -46.63
CA PRO A 812 -3.56 -11.91 -47.94
C PRO A 812 -3.47 -13.40 -48.32
N ASN A 813 -4.45 -13.89 -49.08
CA ASN A 813 -4.52 -15.32 -49.44
C ASN A 813 -3.27 -15.77 -50.23
N GLU A 814 -2.66 -14.88 -51.01
CA GLU A 814 -1.42 -15.16 -51.76
C GLU A 814 -0.23 -15.53 -50.86
N ILE A 815 -0.21 -15.06 -49.63
CA ILE A 815 0.84 -15.40 -48.67
C ILE A 815 0.49 -16.67 -47.88
N LYS A 816 -0.79 -16.98 -47.72
CA LYS A 816 -1.27 -18.14 -46.94
C LYS A 816 -0.90 -19.50 -47.57
N ASP A 817 -0.59 -19.53 -48.84
CA ASP A 817 -0.18 -20.75 -49.58
C ASP A 817 1.35 -20.93 -49.59
N THR A 818 2.13 -20.07 -48.92
CA THR A 818 3.58 -20.20 -48.86
C THR A 818 4.02 -21.13 -47.72
N ASP A 819 5.11 -21.91 -47.98
CA ASP A 819 5.69 -22.81 -46.96
C ASP A 819 6.09 -22.08 -45.69
N ALA A 820 6.50 -20.83 -45.79
CA ALA A 820 6.84 -20.00 -44.65
C ALA A 820 5.61 -19.71 -43.77
N TYR A 821 4.47 -19.38 -44.39
CA TYR A 821 3.21 -19.16 -43.63
C TYR A 821 2.72 -20.44 -42.96
N LEU A 822 2.75 -21.56 -43.70
CA LEU A 822 2.32 -22.87 -43.18
C LEU A 822 3.20 -23.29 -41.99
N THR A 823 4.50 -23.07 -42.05
CA THR A 823 5.43 -23.35 -40.96
C THR A 823 5.17 -22.48 -39.73
N ILE A 824 4.96 -21.17 -39.92
CA ILE A 824 4.66 -20.23 -38.83
C ILE A 824 3.31 -20.56 -38.20
N LYS A 825 2.30 -20.84 -39.02
CA LYS A 825 0.94 -21.21 -38.54
C LYS A 825 0.97 -22.52 -37.75
N HIS A 826 1.67 -23.54 -38.26
CA HIS A 826 1.80 -24.83 -37.56
C HIS A 826 2.51 -24.68 -36.20
N SER A 827 3.56 -23.86 -36.16
CA SER A 827 4.30 -23.54 -34.92
C SER A 827 3.45 -22.76 -33.94
N HIS A 828 2.65 -21.82 -34.44
CA HIS A 828 1.71 -21.05 -33.65
C HIS A 828 0.56 -21.92 -33.09
N ASP A 829 -0.03 -22.78 -33.92
CA ASP A 829 -1.11 -23.69 -33.49
C ASP A 829 -0.60 -24.67 -32.42
N SER A 830 0.64 -25.19 -32.58
CA SER A 830 1.30 -26.03 -31.59
C SER A 830 1.57 -25.29 -30.28
N LEU A 831 1.93 -23.99 -30.33
CA LEU A 831 2.10 -23.14 -29.17
C LEU A 831 0.76 -22.87 -28.47
N SER A 832 -0.30 -22.56 -29.23
CA SER A 832 -1.65 -22.33 -28.73
C SER A 832 -2.23 -23.57 -28.02
N ASP A 833 -2.02 -24.75 -28.58
CA ASP A 833 -2.45 -26.00 -27.97
C ASP A 833 -1.72 -26.24 -26.63
N ARG A 834 -0.39 -26.01 -26.57
CA ARG A 834 0.36 -26.09 -25.30
C ARG A 834 -0.13 -25.10 -24.26
N LEU A 835 -0.51 -23.90 -24.65
CA LEU A 835 -1.08 -22.89 -23.75
C LEU A 835 -2.48 -23.23 -23.26
N ARG A 836 -3.31 -23.85 -24.12
CA ARG A 836 -4.63 -24.36 -23.73
C ARG A 836 -4.54 -25.45 -22.68
N PHE A 837 -3.54 -26.31 -22.73
CA PHE A 837 -3.29 -27.33 -21.70
C PHE A 837 -2.90 -26.74 -20.34
N LEU A 838 -2.39 -25.49 -20.28
CA LEU A 838 -2.10 -24.80 -19.03
C LEU A 838 -3.33 -24.13 -18.41
N ALA A 839 -4.39 -23.91 -19.18
CA ALA A 839 -5.61 -23.24 -18.70
C ALA A 839 -6.31 -23.95 -17.51
N PRO A 840 -6.41 -25.30 -17.48
CA PRO A 840 -6.98 -26.00 -16.31
C PRO A 840 -6.09 -25.96 -15.05
N LEU A 841 -4.83 -25.52 -15.19
CA LEU A 841 -3.87 -25.43 -14.08
C LEU A 841 -3.83 -24.04 -13.44
N LYS A 842 -4.68 -23.10 -13.89
CA LYS A 842 -4.80 -21.77 -13.30
C LYS A 842 -5.36 -21.88 -11.88
N LEU A 843 -4.62 -21.30 -10.93
CA LEU A 843 -4.99 -21.25 -9.52
C LEU A 843 -6.08 -20.21 -9.20
N SER A 844 -6.43 -19.33 -10.16
CA SER A 844 -7.46 -18.30 -10.06
C SER A 844 -8.75 -18.77 -10.74
N GLY A 845 -9.70 -19.26 -9.97
CA GLY A 845 -11.03 -19.69 -10.37
C GLY A 845 -11.74 -20.37 -9.21
N GLU A 846 -13.06 -20.62 -9.32
CA GLU A 846 -13.79 -21.41 -8.32
C GLU A 846 -13.10 -22.75 -8.11
N ARG A 847 -12.65 -23.00 -6.89
CA ARG A 847 -11.96 -24.25 -6.47
C ARG A 847 -12.98 -25.37 -6.32
N VAL A 848 -13.48 -25.87 -7.43
CA VAL A 848 -14.46 -26.96 -7.44
C VAL A 848 -13.70 -28.28 -7.30
N SER A 849 -13.92 -28.99 -6.20
CA SER A 849 -13.50 -30.38 -6.04
C SER A 849 -14.49 -31.29 -6.78
N GLN A 850 -13.98 -32.27 -7.51
CA GLN A 850 -14.75 -33.23 -8.29
C GLN A 850 -14.15 -34.62 -8.21
N TRP A 851 -14.87 -35.64 -8.60
CA TRP A 851 -14.33 -36.98 -8.78
C TRP A 851 -13.44 -37.00 -10.02
N ILE A 852 -12.16 -37.30 -9.83
CA ILE A 852 -11.15 -37.39 -10.87
C ILE A 852 -10.77 -38.86 -11.00
N THR A 853 -10.84 -39.37 -12.22
CA THR A 853 -10.49 -40.76 -12.51
C THR A 853 -9.05 -40.90 -13.00
N GLY A 854 -8.47 -42.11 -12.79
CA GLY A 854 -7.13 -42.39 -13.30
C GLY A 854 -7.03 -42.34 -14.83
N ILE A 855 -8.08 -42.69 -15.54
CA ILE A 855 -8.12 -42.58 -17.00
C ILE A 855 -8.05 -41.13 -17.48
N GLU A 856 -8.71 -40.20 -16.79
CA GLU A 856 -8.62 -38.75 -17.09
C GLU A 856 -7.21 -38.22 -16.90
N ILE A 857 -6.54 -38.61 -15.80
CA ILE A 857 -5.14 -38.23 -15.51
C ILE A 857 -4.20 -38.83 -16.58
N ALA A 858 -4.34 -40.14 -16.87
CA ALA A 858 -3.47 -40.79 -17.84
C ALA A 858 -3.59 -40.17 -19.25
N ASN A 859 -4.82 -39.90 -19.69
CA ASN A 859 -5.07 -39.27 -21.00
C ASN A 859 -4.49 -37.85 -21.03
N PHE A 860 -4.74 -37.04 -20.03
CA PHE A 860 -4.24 -35.66 -19.97
C PHE A 860 -2.71 -35.59 -19.98
N VAL A 861 -2.05 -36.42 -19.16
CA VAL A 861 -0.57 -36.45 -19.09
C VAL A 861 0.01 -37.01 -20.38
N GLY A 862 -0.62 -38.06 -20.96
CA GLY A 862 -0.21 -38.67 -22.24
C GLY A 862 -0.33 -37.69 -23.42
N ASP A 863 -1.42 -36.93 -23.49
CA ASP A 863 -1.64 -35.94 -24.54
C ASP A 863 -0.66 -34.76 -24.40
N LEU A 864 -0.47 -34.26 -23.18
CA LEU A 864 0.46 -33.12 -22.90
C LEU A 864 1.91 -33.47 -23.24
N LEU A 865 2.35 -34.70 -22.95
CA LEU A 865 3.74 -35.12 -23.15
C LEU A 865 3.95 -35.96 -24.44
N ARG A 866 2.94 -36.07 -25.29
CA ARG A 866 2.94 -36.97 -26.50
C ARG A 866 4.14 -36.76 -27.38
N GLU A 867 4.48 -35.52 -27.75
CA GLU A 867 5.61 -35.21 -28.59
C GLU A 867 6.95 -35.64 -27.93
N SER A 868 7.14 -35.27 -26.67
CA SER A 868 8.34 -35.59 -25.92
C SER A 868 8.50 -37.09 -25.65
N LEU A 869 7.39 -37.82 -25.49
CA LEU A 869 7.39 -39.29 -25.37
C LEU A 869 7.80 -39.92 -26.71
N ASN A 870 7.25 -39.45 -27.86
CA ASN A 870 7.54 -39.94 -29.18
C ASN A 870 9.00 -39.63 -29.61
N GLU A 871 9.46 -38.40 -29.39
CA GLU A 871 10.86 -37.99 -29.71
C GLU A 871 11.91 -38.84 -28.98
N ASN A 872 11.63 -39.24 -27.73
CA ASN A 872 12.53 -40.05 -26.93
C ASN A 872 12.24 -41.56 -27.00
N SER A 873 11.27 -41.99 -27.83
CA SER A 873 10.83 -43.38 -27.93
C SER A 873 10.47 -44.03 -26.60
N VAL A 874 9.81 -43.28 -25.71
CA VAL A 874 9.35 -43.70 -24.37
C VAL A 874 7.87 -44.05 -24.43
N ILE A 875 7.48 -45.20 -23.90
CA ILE A 875 6.10 -45.65 -23.84
C ILE A 875 5.55 -45.37 -22.45
N LEU A 876 4.41 -44.64 -22.38
CA LEU A 876 3.64 -44.43 -21.16
C LEU A 876 2.52 -45.47 -21.11
N GLU A 877 2.62 -46.42 -20.17
CA GLU A 877 1.62 -47.47 -19.96
C GLU A 877 0.80 -47.15 -18.69
N SER A 878 -0.49 -47.49 -18.70
CA SER A 878 -1.36 -47.41 -17.52
C SER A 878 -2.11 -48.72 -17.34
N THR A 879 -2.09 -49.27 -16.13
CA THR A 879 -2.82 -50.51 -15.80
C THR A 879 -4.33 -50.27 -15.71
N GLN A 880 -5.11 -51.34 -15.78
CA GLN A 880 -6.55 -51.27 -15.57
C GLN A 880 -6.89 -50.74 -14.18
N ALA A 881 -6.21 -51.20 -13.15
CA ALA A 881 -6.38 -50.70 -11.79
C ALA A 881 -6.14 -49.21 -11.66
N PHE A 882 -5.13 -48.65 -12.35
CA PHE A 882 -4.89 -47.20 -12.39
C PHE A 882 -6.03 -46.46 -13.10
N ARG A 883 -6.54 -46.98 -14.22
CA ARG A 883 -7.62 -46.34 -14.98
C ARG A 883 -8.93 -46.27 -14.21
N GLU A 884 -9.22 -47.24 -13.37
CA GLU A 884 -10.47 -47.39 -12.62
C GLU A 884 -10.46 -46.69 -11.27
N PHE A 885 -9.26 -46.31 -10.71
CA PHE A 885 -9.25 -45.55 -9.48
C PHE A 885 -9.88 -44.19 -9.64
N SER A 886 -10.46 -43.66 -8.54
CA SER A 886 -11.00 -42.32 -8.52
C SER A 886 -10.76 -41.61 -7.16
N VAL A 887 -10.54 -40.31 -7.19
CA VAL A 887 -10.32 -39.49 -6.00
C VAL A 887 -11.10 -38.19 -6.09
N PHE A 888 -11.65 -37.73 -4.96
CA PHE A 888 -12.39 -36.48 -4.88
C PHE A 888 -11.45 -35.35 -4.49
N ASP A 889 -11.02 -34.54 -5.48
CA ASP A 889 -10.11 -33.41 -5.29
C ASP A 889 -10.21 -32.41 -6.45
N GLN A 890 -9.34 -31.41 -6.46
CA GLN A 890 -9.21 -30.41 -7.50
C GLN A 890 -8.27 -30.89 -8.60
N PHE A 891 -8.73 -30.89 -9.85
CA PHE A 891 -7.94 -31.29 -11.02
C PHE A 891 -6.63 -30.48 -11.13
N ALA A 892 -6.70 -29.17 -10.89
CA ALA A 892 -5.55 -28.25 -10.88
C ALA A 892 -4.51 -28.57 -9.78
N ARG A 893 -4.86 -29.34 -8.74
CA ARG A 893 -3.93 -29.77 -7.69
C ARG A 893 -3.25 -31.08 -8.02
N LEU A 894 -4.00 -32.04 -8.53
CA LEU A 894 -3.49 -33.40 -8.74
C LEU A 894 -2.70 -33.56 -10.03
N VAL A 895 -3.18 -33.02 -11.14
CA VAL A 895 -2.53 -33.23 -12.44
C VAL A 895 -1.09 -32.72 -12.51
N PRO A 896 -0.73 -31.56 -11.93
CA PRO A 896 0.66 -31.12 -11.87
C PRO A 896 1.60 -32.11 -11.18
N VAL A 897 1.11 -32.90 -10.23
CA VAL A 897 1.88 -33.94 -9.55
C VAL A 897 2.28 -35.03 -10.54
N PHE A 898 1.33 -35.55 -11.29
CA PHE A 898 1.57 -36.60 -12.30
C PHE A 898 2.44 -36.07 -13.46
N ILE A 899 2.21 -34.84 -13.89
CA ILE A 899 3.07 -34.20 -14.93
C ILE A 899 4.52 -34.12 -14.45
N ASN A 900 4.77 -33.67 -13.21
CA ASN A 900 6.11 -33.59 -12.66
C ASN A 900 6.77 -34.95 -12.53
N LEU A 901 6.05 -35.97 -12.05
CA LEU A 901 6.59 -37.32 -11.89
C LEU A 901 6.89 -37.94 -13.25
N VAL A 902 5.97 -37.91 -14.22
CA VAL A 902 6.16 -38.48 -15.56
C VAL A 902 7.25 -37.72 -16.31
N ASN A 903 7.32 -36.41 -16.21
CA ASN A 903 8.40 -35.61 -16.83
C ASN A 903 9.79 -35.86 -16.20
N ASN A 904 9.85 -36.18 -14.90
CA ASN A 904 11.09 -36.61 -14.26
C ASN A 904 11.50 -37.99 -14.75
N SER A 905 10.58 -38.94 -14.82
CA SER A 905 10.80 -40.28 -15.36
C SER A 905 11.23 -40.22 -16.82
N LEU A 906 10.57 -39.42 -17.65
CA LEU A 906 10.94 -39.19 -19.06
C LEU A 906 12.39 -38.71 -19.20
N TYR A 907 12.80 -37.74 -18.40
CA TYR A 907 14.17 -37.20 -18.42
C TYR A 907 15.23 -38.27 -18.16
N TRP A 908 15.00 -39.16 -17.19
CA TRP A 908 15.98 -40.20 -16.82
C TRP A 908 15.92 -41.41 -17.72
N VAL A 909 14.71 -41.86 -18.11
CA VAL A 909 14.51 -43.01 -19.03
C VAL A 909 15.04 -42.68 -20.44
N ALA A 910 14.82 -41.46 -20.92
CA ALA A 910 15.36 -41.02 -22.22
C ALA A 910 16.89 -41.19 -22.33
N ARG A 911 17.59 -41.04 -21.22
CA ARG A 911 19.07 -41.12 -21.11
C ARG A 911 19.59 -42.49 -20.66
N SER A 912 18.70 -43.45 -20.42
CA SER A 912 19.10 -44.82 -20.10
C SER A 912 19.42 -45.63 -21.36
N ASP A 913 20.23 -46.66 -21.22
CA ASP A 913 20.59 -47.60 -22.30
C ASP A 913 19.56 -48.73 -22.49
N GLN A 914 18.37 -48.62 -21.95
CA GLN A 914 17.31 -49.60 -22.06
C GLN A 914 16.77 -49.72 -23.51
N HIS A 915 16.66 -50.94 -24.02
CA HIS A 915 16.09 -51.19 -25.36
C HIS A 915 14.60 -50.81 -25.44
N LYS A 916 13.83 -51.05 -24.39
CA LYS A 916 12.42 -50.65 -24.29
C LYS A 916 12.30 -49.65 -23.13
N LYS A 917 11.96 -48.43 -23.43
CA LYS A 917 11.85 -47.35 -22.46
C LYS A 917 10.38 -47.21 -22.02
N ILE A 918 10.11 -47.46 -20.74
CA ILE A 918 8.75 -47.55 -20.21
C ILE A 918 8.59 -46.66 -18.95
N ILE A 919 7.46 -45.97 -18.90
CA ILE A 919 6.94 -45.33 -17.71
C ILE A 919 5.57 -45.96 -17.43
N LEU A 920 5.37 -46.48 -16.23
CA LEU A 920 4.17 -47.22 -15.83
C LEU A 920 3.40 -46.45 -14.77
N LEU A 921 2.11 -46.23 -15.01
CA LEU A 921 1.14 -45.78 -14.04
C LEU A 921 0.34 -47.00 -13.56
N ASP A 922 0.46 -47.35 -12.27
CA ASP A 922 -0.16 -48.52 -11.68
C ASP A 922 -0.90 -48.17 -10.38
N ALA A 923 -1.85 -49.00 -9.99
CA ALA A 923 -2.56 -48.86 -8.72
C ALA A 923 -2.75 -50.21 -8.06
N ASN A 924 -2.81 -50.20 -6.74
CA ASN A 924 -3.32 -51.30 -5.93
C ASN A 924 -4.42 -50.79 -5.00
N ASN A 925 -4.98 -51.64 -4.14
CA ASN A 925 -6.13 -51.31 -3.27
C ASN A 925 -5.87 -50.17 -2.27
N GLU A 926 -4.66 -49.64 -2.19
CA GLU A 926 -4.30 -48.61 -1.19
C GLU A 926 -3.52 -47.42 -1.77
N ARG A 927 -2.80 -47.62 -2.89
CA ARG A 927 -1.81 -46.66 -3.38
C ARG A 927 -1.74 -46.62 -4.92
N ILE A 928 -1.31 -45.48 -5.41
CA ILE A 928 -0.95 -45.28 -6.81
C ILE A 928 0.57 -45.35 -6.94
N PHE A 929 1.06 -45.88 -8.04
CA PHE A 929 2.49 -45.98 -8.36
C PHE A 929 2.76 -45.28 -9.70
N VAL A 930 3.85 -44.47 -9.70
CA VAL A 930 4.46 -43.93 -10.90
C VAL A 930 5.87 -44.48 -10.97
N SER A 931 6.11 -45.35 -11.91
CA SER A 931 7.35 -46.12 -11.98
C SER A 931 7.98 -46.02 -13.34
N ASP A 932 9.30 -46.12 -13.41
CA ASP A 932 10.04 -46.13 -14.65
C ASP A 932 11.13 -47.21 -14.65
N ASN A 933 11.65 -47.52 -15.86
CA ASN A 933 12.79 -48.44 -16.02
C ASN A 933 14.11 -47.71 -16.30
N GLY A 934 14.24 -46.48 -15.80
CA GLY A 934 15.47 -45.70 -15.85
C GLY A 934 16.55 -46.16 -14.86
N PRO A 935 17.56 -45.33 -14.58
CA PRO A 935 18.66 -45.69 -13.70
C PRO A 935 18.28 -45.76 -12.20
N GLY A 936 17.06 -45.33 -11.83
CA GLY A 936 16.62 -45.23 -10.45
C GLY A 936 17.20 -44.02 -9.72
N VAL A 937 17.08 -44.03 -8.39
CA VAL A 937 17.60 -42.97 -7.51
C VAL A 937 18.71 -43.54 -6.64
N ASP A 938 19.84 -42.81 -6.51
CA ASP A 938 20.93 -43.20 -5.62
C ASP A 938 20.42 -43.29 -4.17
N PRO A 939 20.71 -44.38 -3.44
CA PRO A 939 20.29 -44.55 -2.04
C PRO A 939 20.66 -43.38 -1.13
N GLN A 940 21.78 -42.71 -1.38
CA GLN A 940 22.22 -41.53 -0.61
C GLN A 940 21.34 -40.29 -0.85
N ASP A 941 20.68 -40.21 -2.01
CA ASP A 941 19.84 -39.10 -2.38
C ASP A 941 18.36 -39.23 -1.96
N VAL A 942 17.93 -40.43 -1.57
CA VAL A 942 16.52 -40.73 -1.25
C VAL A 942 15.98 -39.84 -0.12
N SER A 943 16.77 -39.61 0.94
CA SER A 943 16.36 -38.72 2.04
C SER A 943 16.20 -37.25 1.62
N SER A 944 16.87 -36.82 0.58
CA SER A 944 16.88 -35.43 0.06
C SER A 944 15.96 -35.22 -1.13
N LEU A 945 15.35 -36.28 -1.69
CA LEU A 945 14.55 -36.22 -2.92
C LEU A 945 13.46 -35.16 -2.94
N PHE A 946 12.80 -34.97 -1.80
CA PHE A 946 11.72 -34.01 -1.64
C PHE A 946 12.16 -32.69 -0.99
N SER A 947 13.48 -32.46 -0.88
CA SER A 947 14.02 -31.21 -0.37
C SER A 947 13.99 -30.13 -1.45
N LEU A 948 13.74 -28.87 -1.06
CA LEU A 948 13.69 -27.75 -1.98
C LEU A 948 15.10 -27.52 -2.58
N PHE A 949 15.14 -27.25 -3.89
CA PHE A 949 16.35 -27.04 -4.70
C PHE A 949 17.26 -28.27 -4.87
N PHE A 950 16.85 -29.46 -4.40
CA PHE A 950 17.57 -30.68 -4.65
C PHE A 950 17.35 -31.17 -6.09
N THR A 951 18.42 -31.29 -6.88
CA THR A 951 18.38 -31.81 -8.26
C THR A 951 19.73 -32.44 -8.66
N ARG A 952 19.66 -33.52 -9.42
CA ARG A 952 20.80 -34.15 -10.08
C ARG A 952 20.76 -33.96 -11.62
N LYS A 953 19.81 -33.18 -12.14
CA LYS A 953 19.72 -32.86 -13.56
C LYS A 953 20.83 -31.87 -13.95
N LEU A 954 21.68 -32.20 -14.91
CA LEU A 954 22.80 -31.36 -15.35
C LEU A 954 22.37 -30.09 -16.10
N ARG A 955 21.20 -30.06 -16.72
CA ARG A 955 20.59 -28.88 -17.35
C ARG A 955 19.08 -28.88 -17.12
N GLY A 956 18.52 -27.71 -16.82
CA GLY A 956 17.07 -27.51 -16.72
C GLY A 956 16.39 -27.95 -15.41
N GLY A 957 17.14 -28.53 -14.44
CA GLY A 957 16.56 -28.96 -13.14
C GLY A 957 16.66 -27.85 -12.09
N ARG A 958 15.51 -27.32 -11.63
CA ARG A 958 15.45 -26.31 -10.55
C ARG A 958 15.33 -26.91 -9.14
N GLY A 959 15.16 -28.25 -9.03
CA GLY A 959 15.00 -28.93 -7.75
C GLY A 959 13.73 -28.59 -6.96
N VAL A 960 12.71 -28.08 -7.61
CA VAL A 960 11.47 -27.62 -6.98
C VAL A 960 10.30 -28.60 -7.19
N GLY A 961 10.33 -29.40 -8.27
CA GLY A 961 9.20 -30.23 -8.71
C GLY A 961 8.71 -31.24 -7.70
N LEU A 962 9.57 -32.11 -7.16
CA LEU A 962 9.19 -33.14 -6.18
C LEU A 962 8.77 -32.55 -4.85
N TYR A 963 9.38 -31.43 -4.46
CA TYR A 963 8.96 -30.67 -3.28
C TYR A 963 7.51 -30.15 -3.44
N LEU A 964 7.18 -29.56 -4.61
CA LEU A 964 5.82 -29.09 -4.90
C LEU A 964 4.81 -30.26 -4.96
N CYS A 965 5.20 -31.42 -5.47
CA CYS A 965 4.37 -32.60 -5.45
C CYS A 965 3.97 -33.00 -4.00
N ARG A 966 4.95 -33.02 -3.09
CA ARG A 966 4.70 -33.34 -1.67
C ARG A 966 3.81 -32.26 -1.02
N ALA A 967 4.09 -30.97 -1.26
CA ALA A 967 3.33 -29.85 -0.69
C ALA A 967 1.87 -29.84 -1.17
N ASN A 968 1.66 -30.01 -2.49
CA ASN A 968 0.30 -30.05 -3.07
C ASN A 968 -0.53 -31.23 -2.55
N LEU A 969 0.07 -32.40 -2.41
CA LEU A 969 -0.60 -33.58 -1.89
C LEU A 969 -0.90 -33.44 -0.40
N ALA A 970 0.05 -32.96 0.40
CA ALA A 970 -0.12 -32.75 1.83
C ALA A 970 -1.25 -31.75 2.15
N ALA A 971 -1.45 -30.72 1.32
CA ALA A 971 -2.53 -29.74 1.47
C ALA A 971 -3.95 -30.34 1.40
N ALA A 972 -4.10 -31.54 0.82
CA ALA A 972 -5.35 -32.29 0.78
C ALA A 972 -5.33 -33.57 1.66
N GLY A 973 -4.35 -33.72 2.52
CA GLY A 973 -4.21 -34.90 3.37
C GLY A 973 -3.70 -36.14 2.64
N HIS A 974 -3.10 -35.98 1.46
CA HIS A 974 -2.48 -37.04 0.69
C HIS A 974 -0.97 -37.11 0.94
N SER A 975 -0.33 -38.25 0.67
CA SER A 975 1.11 -38.42 0.82
C SER A 975 1.76 -38.98 -0.42
N ILE A 976 3.04 -38.64 -0.61
CA ILE A 976 3.91 -39.18 -1.64
C ILE A 976 5.24 -39.62 -1.02
N ASP A 977 5.68 -40.84 -1.39
CA ASP A 977 6.92 -41.41 -0.94
C ASP A 977 7.67 -42.10 -2.09
N TYR A 978 8.98 -42.33 -1.88
CA TYR A 978 9.79 -43.10 -2.78
C TYR A 978 9.88 -44.55 -2.30
N VAL A 979 9.69 -45.54 -3.18
CA VAL A 979 9.70 -46.96 -2.83
C VAL A 979 11.12 -47.49 -2.80
N THR A 980 11.62 -47.79 -1.62
CA THR A 980 12.96 -48.37 -1.42
C THR A 980 12.96 -49.89 -1.40
N GLU A 981 11.87 -50.52 -0.98
CA GLU A 981 11.73 -51.96 -0.83
C GLU A 981 11.48 -52.63 -2.18
N LYS A 982 12.36 -53.58 -2.57
CA LYS A 982 12.30 -54.24 -3.88
C LYS A 982 11.00 -54.99 -4.14
N GLU A 983 10.35 -55.47 -3.10
CA GLU A 983 9.08 -56.21 -3.19
C GLU A 983 7.92 -55.35 -3.70
N PHE A 984 7.99 -54.03 -3.48
CA PHE A 984 6.94 -53.08 -3.89
C PHE A 984 7.28 -52.28 -5.15
N GLN A 985 8.48 -52.49 -5.71
CA GLN A 985 8.86 -51.85 -6.99
C GLN A 985 8.11 -52.48 -8.17
N ARG A 986 7.58 -51.66 -9.05
CA ARG A 986 6.84 -52.04 -10.28
C ARG A 986 7.77 -52.21 -11.47
N LEU A 987 8.78 -51.33 -11.54
CA LEU A 987 9.83 -51.34 -12.59
C LEU A 987 11.20 -51.18 -11.94
N PRO A 988 12.28 -51.56 -12.61
CA PRO A 988 13.63 -51.53 -12.02
C PRO A 988 14.25 -50.16 -11.79
N GLY A 989 13.64 -49.09 -12.25
CA GLY A 989 14.12 -47.73 -12.11
C GLY A 989 13.52 -47.00 -10.90
N ALA A 990 13.14 -45.72 -11.08
CA ALA A 990 12.52 -44.97 -9.99
C ALA A 990 11.06 -45.37 -9.78
N ASN A 991 10.65 -45.50 -8.52
CA ASN A 991 9.30 -45.89 -8.13
C ASN A 991 8.77 -44.91 -7.07
N PHE A 992 7.79 -44.12 -7.41
CA PHE A 992 7.08 -43.25 -6.50
C PHE A 992 5.70 -43.81 -6.17
N THR A 993 5.31 -43.69 -4.90
CA THR A 993 4.00 -44.13 -4.44
C THR A 993 3.21 -42.94 -3.88
N ILE A 994 1.93 -42.85 -4.21
CA ILE A 994 1.00 -41.81 -3.74
C ILE A 994 -0.14 -42.51 -2.99
N LYS A 995 -0.42 -42.07 -1.76
CA LYS A 995 -1.57 -42.49 -0.99
C LYS A 995 -2.58 -41.33 -0.94
N PHE A 996 -3.74 -41.55 -1.49
CA PHE A 996 -4.83 -40.59 -1.48
C PHE A 996 -5.78 -40.83 -0.32
N SER A 997 -6.14 -39.78 0.41
CA SER A 997 -7.18 -39.82 1.44
C SER A 997 -8.56 -39.80 0.75
N GLY A 998 -9.41 -40.78 1.04
CA GLY A 998 -10.76 -40.84 0.50
C GLY A 998 -10.87 -41.30 -0.98
N ALA A 999 -9.80 -41.84 -1.55
CA ALA A 999 -9.86 -42.40 -2.90
C ALA A 999 -10.62 -43.76 -2.92
N LYS A 1000 -11.22 -44.07 -4.08
CA LYS A 1000 -11.78 -45.38 -4.38
C LYS A 1000 -10.81 -46.09 -5.31
N TYR A 1001 -10.32 -47.22 -4.89
CA TYR A 1001 -9.48 -48.11 -5.70
C TYR A 1001 -10.31 -49.24 -6.23
N ALA A 1002 -10.01 -49.72 -7.42
CA ALA A 1002 -10.71 -50.85 -8.10
C ALA A 1002 -10.27 -52.19 -7.48
#